data_8e26cc1822340fca1ea5b0883112766c
#
_entry.id   8e26cc1822340fca1ea5b0883112766c
#
_cell.length_a   1.000
_cell.length_b   1.000
_cell.length_c   1.000
_cell.angle_alpha   90.00
_cell.angle_beta   90.00
_cell.angle_gamma   90.00
#
_symmetry.space_group_name_H-M   'P 1'
#
loop_
_entity.id
_entity.type
_entity.pdbx_description
1 polymer ?
#
loop_
_entity_poly.entity_id
_entity_poly.type
_entity_poly.pdbx_seq_one_letter_code
_entity_poly.pdbx_strand_id
1 'polypeptide(L)'
;MSESITPQIVAEHGFSEEEYQRVLHAMGREPNLTELGIFSVMWSEHCSYKSSRIHLKKLPTTGPLVICGPGENAGVVDIGEGPNGTRLAAIFKMESHNHPSYIEPYQGAATGVGGILRDVFTMGARPVANLNALRFGRPDHPKTRHLIAGVVAGIGGYGNCVGVPTVGGEVNFHTAYDGNILVNAMTVGVAEQDKIFYSAASGPGNPIVYVGSKTGRDGIHGATMASADFSEDSEEKRPTVQVGDPFTEKLLIEACLELMASDAIVAIQDMGAAGLTSSSVEMASKGGVGIELDMNAVPCREEGMTPYEMMLSESQERMLMVLKPGREGEAEAIFRKWELDFAVIGRVTETGHMVLKWNGEVAADIPLAPLADDAPCYDRPWVATPKPEPLGDVPESADIGADLLKLMASPDLASRRWIWEQYDHMVGADTVQRPGGDAAVVRVHGTDKALAITTDCTPRYCRADPFEGGKQAIAEAWRNLCAVGATPIAATDCMNFGNPQRPEIMGQFVGCIEGMAEACRALDFPIVSGNVSLYNETKNEDGTGSAILPTPAIGGVGLIEDWRKSATIGFKASGDQILIIGGDCAHLGQSLWLRECHDREDGPPPPVDLESERRNGEFVRELIGRQLVTAVHDVADGGPLVALTEMALASGIGFVPYAADPPSAFGEDQGRYVVTAGSDEAAMIRREAAERGVTVVQGGYTSGTHINFDKGWSVSLDDLRRAHEGFFPRLMGPNAALA
;
A
#
# COMPACT_ATOMS: atom_id res chain seq x y z
N MET A 1 -33.63 7.39 -29.96
CA MET A 1 -32.73 8.06 -30.92
C MET A 1 -31.36 8.01 -30.22
N SER A 2 -30.39 7.31 -30.80
CA SER A 2 -29.01 7.33 -30.27
C SER A 2 -28.47 8.77 -30.34
N GLU A 3 -28.04 9.34 -29.23
CA GLU A 3 -27.30 10.59 -29.27
C GLU A 3 -26.07 10.39 -30.17
N SER A 4 -25.89 11.28 -31.14
CA SER A 4 -24.70 11.26 -31.99
C SER A 4 -23.48 11.66 -31.15
N ILE A 5 -22.39 10.92 -31.25
CA ILE A 5 -21.13 11.26 -30.56
C ILE A 5 -20.56 12.55 -31.14
N THR A 6 -20.46 13.57 -30.30
CA THR A 6 -19.88 14.86 -30.65
C THR A 6 -18.43 14.97 -30.16
N PRO A 7 -17.59 15.87 -30.74
CA PRO A 7 -16.23 16.10 -30.21
C PRO A 7 -16.22 16.51 -28.73
N GLN A 8 -17.27 17.16 -28.25
CA GLN A 8 -17.42 17.51 -26.84
C GLN A 8 -17.62 16.26 -25.97
N ILE A 9 -18.51 15.35 -26.39
CA ILE A 9 -18.74 14.07 -25.69
C ILE A 9 -17.44 13.26 -25.64
N VAL A 10 -16.68 13.21 -26.74
CA VAL A 10 -15.37 12.55 -26.79
C VAL A 10 -14.40 13.12 -25.75
N ALA A 11 -14.30 14.45 -25.67
CA ALA A 11 -13.45 15.14 -24.69
C ALA A 11 -13.92 14.92 -23.24
N GLU A 12 -15.22 14.94 -22.99
CA GLU A 12 -15.82 14.65 -21.67
C GLU A 12 -15.53 13.22 -21.19
N HIS A 13 -15.32 12.29 -22.12
CA HIS A 13 -14.90 10.90 -21.83
C HIS A 13 -13.38 10.75 -21.73
N GLY A 14 -12.62 11.85 -21.73
CA GLY A 14 -11.17 11.84 -21.51
C GLY A 14 -10.31 11.36 -22.68
N PHE A 15 -10.89 11.25 -23.89
CA PHE A 15 -10.13 10.86 -25.10
C PHE A 15 -9.43 12.02 -25.76
N SER A 16 -8.20 11.79 -26.19
CA SER A 16 -7.57 12.58 -27.24
C SER A 16 -8.17 12.24 -28.62
N GLU A 17 -8.00 13.12 -29.58
CA GLU A 17 -8.42 12.83 -30.96
C GLU A 17 -7.79 11.54 -31.51
N GLU A 18 -6.51 11.32 -31.22
CA GLU A 18 -5.78 10.10 -31.62
C GLU A 18 -6.40 8.84 -31.00
N GLU A 19 -6.69 8.86 -29.70
CA GLU A 19 -7.33 7.74 -29.01
C GLU A 19 -8.73 7.47 -29.58
N TYR A 20 -9.51 8.50 -29.85
CA TYR A 20 -10.83 8.34 -30.47
C TYR A 20 -10.76 7.71 -31.86
N GLN A 21 -9.79 8.11 -32.71
CA GLN A 21 -9.57 7.47 -34.00
C GLN A 21 -9.20 5.97 -33.86
N ARG A 22 -8.48 5.61 -32.80
CA ARG A 22 -8.20 4.20 -32.48
C ARG A 22 -9.47 3.44 -32.07
N VAL A 23 -10.39 4.07 -31.31
CA VAL A 23 -11.71 3.49 -30.99
C VAL A 23 -12.52 3.23 -32.27
N LEU A 24 -12.59 4.20 -33.17
CA LEU A 24 -13.28 4.05 -34.46
C LEU A 24 -12.69 2.90 -35.29
N HIS A 25 -11.38 2.76 -35.32
CA HIS A 25 -10.71 1.66 -36.00
C HIS A 25 -11.02 0.31 -35.36
N ALA A 26 -10.97 0.22 -34.03
CA ALA A 26 -11.25 -0.99 -33.28
C ALA A 26 -12.69 -1.48 -33.47
N MET A 27 -13.64 -0.55 -33.48
CA MET A 27 -15.06 -0.84 -33.66
C MET A 27 -15.45 -1.07 -35.13
N GLY A 28 -14.68 -0.55 -36.09
CA GLY A 28 -15.06 -0.54 -37.51
C GLY A 28 -16.30 0.31 -37.84
N ARG A 29 -16.80 1.04 -36.85
CA ARG A 29 -17.97 1.93 -36.93
C ARG A 29 -17.90 2.98 -35.81
N GLU A 30 -18.79 3.95 -35.85
CA GLU A 30 -18.97 4.86 -34.72
C GLU A 30 -19.56 4.10 -33.51
N PRO A 31 -18.96 4.25 -32.29
CA PRO A 31 -19.51 3.67 -31.08
C PRO A 31 -20.77 4.41 -30.65
N ASN A 32 -21.67 3.74 -29.95
CA ASN A 32 -22.72 4.42 -29.20
C ASN A 32 -22.18 4.91 -27.84
N LEU A 33 -22.98 5.66 -27.07
CA LEU A 33 -22.56 6.25 -25.79
C LEU A 33 -22.10 5.18 -24.77
N THR A 34 -22.79 4.05 -24.68
CA THR A 34 -22.42 2.96 -23.77
C THR A 34 -21.06 2.36 -24.14
N GLU A 35 -20.84 2.12 -25.43
CA GLU A 35 -19.56 1.61 -25.92
C GLU A 35 -18.42 2.61 -25.71
N LEU A 36 -18.67 3.89 -25.97
CA LEU A 36 -17.68 4.95 -25.72
C LEU A 36 -17.30 5.03 -24.24
N GLY A 37 -18.32 4.95 -23.34
CA GLY A 37 -18.08 4.95 -21.89
C GLY A 37 -17.22 3.76 -21.44
N ILE A 38 -17.49 2.56 -21.97
CA ILE A 38 -16.71 1.35 -21.69
C ILE A 38 -15.25 1.53 -22.13
N PHE A 39 -15.00 2.01 -23.35
CA PHE A 39 -13.63 2.33 -23.80
C PHE A 39 -12.96 3.40 -22.92
N SER A 40 -13.71 4.44 -22.52
CA SER A 40 -13.19 5.53 -21.69
C SER A 40 -12.59 5.03 -20.37
N VAL A 41 -13.33 4.19 -19.65
CA VAL A 41 -12.82 3.68 -18.36
C VAL A 41 -11.71 2.65 -18.55
N MET A 42 -11.81 1.74 -19.53
CA MET A 42 -10.77 0.74 -19.79
C MET A 42 -9.46 1.34 -20.32
N TRP A 43 -9.51 2.44 -21.08
CA TRP A 43 -8.34 3.14 -21.58
C TRP A 43 -7.91 4.33 -20.72
N SER A 44 -8.53 4.51 -19.56
CA SER A 44 -8.05 5.45 -18.55
C SER A 44 -6.63 5.09 -18.09
N GLU A 45 -5.88 6.04 -17.56
CA GLU A 45 -4.54 5.76 -17.00
C GLU A 45 -4.62 4.72 -15.86
N HIS A 46 -5.68 4.82 -15.05
CA HIS A 46 -5.89 3.96 -13.89
C HIS A 46 -6.08 2.48 -14.27
N CYS A 47 -6.88 2.17 -15.32
CA CYS A 47 -7.13 0.79 -15.73
C CYS A 47 -6.08 0.22 -16.71
N SER A 48 -5.55 1.07 -17.61
CA SER A 48 -4.65 0.59 -18.68
C SER A 48 -3.17 0.70 -18.36
N TYR A 49 -2.80 1.51 -17.36
CA TYR A 49 -1.39 1.85 -17.06
C TYR A 49 -0.64 2.38 -18.29
N LYS A 50 -1.34 3.13 -19.15
CA LYS A 50 -0.86 3.50 -20.48
C LYS A 50 0.45 4.27 -20.51
N SER A 51 0.78 5.02 -19.44
CA SER A 51 2.03 5.78 -19.33
C SER A 51 3.12 5.08 -18.51
N SER A 52 2.79 4.06 -17.71
CA SER A 52 3.71 3.43 -16.76
C SER A 52 4.11 2.00 -17.12
N ARG A 53 3.25 1.27 -17.82
CA ARG A 53 3.36 -0.17 -18.14
C ARG A 53 4.72 -0.59 -18.71
N ILE A 54 5.33 0.24 -19.57
CA ILE A 54 6.64 -0.08 -20.18
C ILE A 54 7.77 -0.07 -19.15
N HIS A 55 7.68 0.77 -18.11
CA HIS A 55 8.71 0.90 -17.09
C HIS A 55 8.51 -0.14 -15.96
N LEU A 56 7.25 -0.45 -15.60
CA LEU A 56 6.93 -1.48 -14.60
C LEU A 56 7.52 -2.85 -14.95
N LYS A 57 7.66 -3.17 -16.24
CA LYS A 57 8.30 -4.41 -16.71
C LYS A 57 9.77 -4.57 -16.30
N LYS A 58 10.43 -3.52 -15.80
CA LYS A 58 11.81 -3.58 -15.28
C LYS A 58 11.89 -4.21 -13.89
N LEU A 59 10.78 -4.18 -13.13
CA LEU A 59 10.73 -4.77 -11.80
C LEU A 59 10.83 -6.29 -11.85
N PRO A 60 11.64 -6.92 -11.01
CA PRO A 60 11.64 -8.37 -10.87
C PRO A 60 10.37 -8.85 -10.18
N THR A 61 9.67 -9.78 -10.80
CA THR A 61 8.36 -10.27 -10.38
C THR A 61 8.34 -11.77 -10.08
N THR A 62 9.48 -12.43 -10.18
CA THR A 62 9.62 -13.88 -10.00
C THR A 62 10.64 -14.20 -8.91
N GLY A 63 10.45 -15.31 -8.24
CA GLY A 63 11.34 -15.80 -7.19
C GLY A 63 10.97 -17.22 -6.79
N PRO A 64 11.80 -17.91 -6.00
CA PRO A 64 11.57 -19.33 -5.65
C PRO A 64 10.29 -19.57 -4.85
N LEU A 65 9.79 -18.57 -4.13
CA LEU A 65 8.57 -18.66 -3.33
C LEU A 65 7.36 -17.98 -4.01
N VAL A 66 7.54 -17.37 -5.18
CA VAL A 66 6.44 -16.73 -5.91
C VAL A 66 5.61 -17.78 -6.64
N ILE A 67 4.32 -17.85 -6.31
CA ILE A 67 3.33 -18.71 -6.97
C ILE A 67 2.66 -17.93 -8.10
N CYS A 68 2.27 -16.67 -7.83
CA CYS A 68 1.65 -15.78 -8.79
C CYS A 68 2.22 -14.36 -8.63
N GLY A 69 2.73 -13.81 -9.71
CA GLY A 69 3.17 -12.41 -9.81
C GLY A 69 2.06 -11.49 -10.32
N PRO A 70 2.40 -10.27 -10.80
CA PRO A 70 1.44 -9.31 -11.32
C PRO A 70 0.63 -9.85 -12.50
N GLY A 71 -0.66 -9.49 -12.56
CA GLY A 71 -1.60 -9.90 -13.60
C GLY A 71 -2.90 -10.52 -13.08
N GLU A 72 -2.94 -10.91 -11.81
CA GLU A 72 -4.13 -11.29 -11.08
C GLU A 72 -4.48 -10.23 -10.02
N ASN A 73 -5.55 -10.44 -9.25
CA ASN A 73 -6.03 -9.46 -8.27
C ASN A 73 -5.00 -9.13 -7.19
N ALA A 74 -4.20 -10.12 -6.78
CA ALA A 74 -3.14 -9.95 -5.79
C ALA A 74 -1.96 -10.88 -6.09
N GLY A 75 -0.80 -10.61 -5.49
CA GLY A 75 0.37 -11.49 -5.54
C GLY A 75 0.24 -12.66 -4.57
N VAL A 76 0.82 -13.81 -4.94
CA VAL A 76 0.74 -15.04 -4.17
C VAL A 76 2.13 -15.61 -3.92
N VAL A 77 2.47 -15.87 -2.68
CA VAL A 77 3.75 -16.46 -2.26
C VAL A 77 3.56 -17.69 -1.38
N ASP A 78 4.46 -18.65 -1.52
CA ASP A 78 4.51 -19.86 -0.71
C ASP A 78 5.02 -19.54 0.70
N ILE A 79 4.29 -19.93 1.73
CA ILE A 79 4.71 -19.83 3.14
C ILE A 79 4.89 -21.19 3.81
N GLY A 80 5.02 -22.25 3.02
CA GLY A 80 5.35 -23.59 3.46
C GLY A 80 4.18 -24.40 4.00
N GLU A 81 4.50 -25.41 4.83
CA GLU A 81 3.50 -26.31 5.37
C GLU A 81 2.67 -25.67 6.47
N GLY A 82 1.38 -25.93 6.43
CA GLY A 82 0.38 -25.62 7.42
C GLY A 82 -0.09 -26.86 8.18
N PRO A 83 -1.24 -26.76 8.88
CA PRO A 83 -1.82 -27.91 9.60
C PRO A 83 -2.08 -29.09 8.67
N ASN A 84 -1.86 -30.29 9.18
CA ASN A 84 -2.14 -31.56 8.47
C ASN A 84 -1.36 -31.76 7.14
N GLY A 85 -0.23 -31.06 6.95
CA GLY A 85 0.59 -31.17 5.74
C GLY A 85 0.04 -30.43 4.52
N THR A 86 -0.96 -29.58 4.68
CA THR A 86 -1.40 -28.68 3.61
C THR A 86 -0.35 -27.60 3.34
N ARG A 87 -0.16 -27.22 2.06
CA ARG A 87 0.71 -26.09 1.70
C ARG A 87 -0.11 -24.80 1.82
N LEU A 88 0.48 -23.78 2.44
CA LEU A 88 -0.13 -22.47 2.62
C LEU A 88 0.52 -21.41 1.72
N ALA A 89 -0.27 -20.40 1.35
CA ALA A 89 0.17 -19.23 0.63
C ALA A 89 -0.26 -17.96 1.38
N ALA A 90 0.58 -16.92 1.31
CA ALA A 90 0.18 -15.56 1.61
C ALA A 90 -0.20 -14.85 0.31
N ILE A 91 -1.31 -14.13 0.34
CA ILE A 91 -1.88 -13.38 -0.78
C ILE A 91 -2.00 -11.93 -0.35
N PHE A 92 -1.40 -11.01 -1.09
CA PHE A 92 -1.36 -9.60 -0.67
C PHE A 92 -1.23 -8.63 -1.84
N LYS A 93 -1.72 -7.41 -1.59
CA LYS A 93 -1.63 -6.27 -2.50
C LYS A 93 -1.73 -4.96 -1.72
N MET A 94 -1.16 -3.91 -2.27
CA MET A 94 -1.37 -2.52 -1.86
C MET A 94 -2.00 -1.74 -3.02
N GLU A 95 -2.91 -0.83 -2.69
CA GLU A 95 -3.60 0.01 -3.67
C GLU A 95 -3.85 1.41 -3.13
N SER A 96 -3.95 2.40 -4.04
CA SER A 96 -4.20 3.80 -3.70
C SER A 96 -5.68 4.13 -3.77
N HIS A 97 -6.14 4.97 -2.83
CA HIS A 97 -7.47 5.57 -2.85
C HIS A 97 -7.40 7.08 -2.53
N ASN A 98 -6.49 7.79 -3.22
CA ASN A 98 -6.07 9.16 -2.90
C ASN A 98 -7.15 10.19 -3.19
N HIS A 99 -7.60 10.30 -4.45
CA HIS A 99 -8.57 11.27 -4.91
C HIS A 99 -9.90 11.21 -4.16
N PRO A 100 -10.53 10.03 -4.01
CA PRO A 100 -11.77 9.93 -3.23
C PRO A 100 -11.59 10.34 -1.77
N SER A 101 -10.45 10.02 -1.16
CA SER A 101 -10.15 10.33 0.24
C SER A 101 -9.91 11.82 0.48
N TYR A 102 -9.48 12.58 -0.53
CA TYR A 102 -9.38 14.04 -0.41
C TYR A 102 -10.76 14.71 -0.48
N ILE A 103 -11.67 14.18 -1.31
CA ILE A 103 -13.02 14.72 -1.52
C ILE A 103 -13.95 14.36 -0.35
N GLU A 104 -14.01 13.08 0.00
CA GLU A 104 -14.80 12.51 1.10
C GLU A 104 -13.91 11.60 1.95
N PRO A 105 -13.19 12.15 2.94
CA PRO A 105 -12.10 11.41 3.60
C PRO A 105 -12.56 10.13 4.32
N TYR A 106 -13.78 10.14 4.89
CA TYR A 106 -14.32 8.92 5.51
C TYR A 106 -14.64 7.85 4.46
N GLN A 107 -15.46 8.16 3.47
CA GLN A 107 -15.89 7.20 2.47
C GLN A 107 -14.75 6.77 1.54
N GLY A 108 -13.89 7.71 1.14
CA GLY A 108 -12.74 7.41 0.32
C GLY A 108 -11.77 6.45 0.99
N ALA A 109 -11.45 6.66 2.27
CA ALA A 109 -10.56 5.77 3.00
C ALA A 109 -11.24 4.42 3.34
N ALA A 110 -12.52 4.43 3.67
CA ALA A 110 -13.31 3.23 3.94
C ALA A 110 -13.35 2.31 2.69
N THR A 111 -13.66 2.86 1.52
CA THR A 111 -13.71 2.09 0.27
C THR A 111 -12.34 1.65 -0.23
N GLY A 112 -11.27 2.38 0.13
CA GLY A 112 -9.89 1.92 -0.07
C GLY A 112 -9.59 0.63 0.68
N VAL A 113 -10.01 0.52 1.95
CA VAL A 113 -9.89 -0.72 2.74
C VAL A 113 -10.76 -1.82 2.14
N GLY A 114 -12.02 -1.53 1.77
CA GLY A 114 -12.92 -2.52 1.18
C GLY A 114 -12.39 -3.07 -0.15
N GLY A 115 -11.92 -2.21 -1.05
CA GLY A 115 -11.36 -2.61 -2.34
C GLY A 115 -10.19 -3.59 -2.20
N ILE A 116 -9.24 -3.26 -1.33
CA ILE A 116 -8.07 -4.12 -1.16
C ILE A 116 -8.38 -5.45 -0.44
N LEU A 117 -9.39 -5.48 0.43
CA LEU A 117 -9.90 -6.72 1.00
C LEU A 117 -10.47 -7.64 -0.09
N ARG A 118 -11.26 -7.07 -1.03
CA ARG A 118 -11.86 -7.82 -2.15
C ARG A 118 -10.81 -8.45 -3.04
N ASP A 119 -9.75 -7.71 -3.41
CA ASP A 119 -8.66 -8.25 -4.22
C ASP A 119 -8.05 -9.52 -3.59
N VAL A 120 -7.89 -9.53 -2.28
CA VAL A 120 -7.26 -10.63 -1.56
C VAL A 120 -8.20 -11.83 -1.41
N PHE A 121 -9.46 -11.62 -0.97
CA PHE A 121 -10.34 -12.77 -0.78
C PHE A 121 -10.90 -13.33 -2.11
N THR A 122 -10.93 -12.54 -3.17
CA THR A 122 -11.23 -13.00 -4.54
C THR A 122 -10.33 -14.16 -4.95
N MET A 123 -9.10 -14.18 -4.50
CA MET A 123 -8.15 -15.25 -4.77
C MET A 123 -8.24 -16.44 -3.80
N GLY A 124 -9.26 -16.50 -2.96
CA GLY A 124 -9.51 -17.60 -2.02
C GLY A 124 -8.85 -17.43 -0.65
N ALA A 125 -8.21 -16.30 -0.39
CA ALA A 125 -7.55 -16.06 0.90
C ALA A 125 -8.50 -15.44 1.92
N ARG A 126 -8.39 -15.90 3.17
CA ARG A 126 -8.99 -15.16 4.28
C ARG A 126 -8.07 -13.99 4.65
N PRO A 127 -8.56 -12.74 4.59
CA PRO A 127 -7.80 -11.60 5.06
C PRO A 127 -7.46 -11.74 6.56
N VAL A 128 -6.19 -11.47 6.92
CA VAL A 128 -5.68 -11.61 8.29
C VAL A 128 -5.02 -10.34 8.82
N ALA A 129 -4.68 -9.38 7.95
CA ALA A 129 -4.07 -8.13 8.34
C ALA A 129 -4.29 -7.02 7.31
N ASN A 130 -4.53 -5.80 7.82
CA ASN A 130 -4.54 -4.55 7.06
C ASN A 130 -3.43 -3.62 7.55
N LEU A 131 -2.87 -2.83 6.63
CA LEU A 131 -1.96 -1.72 6.89
C LEU A 131 -2.31 -0.54 5.97
N ASN A 132 -1.83 0.66 6.33
CA ASN A 132 -2.03 1.84 5.48
C ASN A 132 -0.76 2.68 5.42
N ALA A 133 -0.42 3.17 4.22
CA ALA A 133 0.58 4.22 4.04
C ALA A 133 -0.13 5.55 3.76
N LEU A 134 -0.03 6.49 4.70
CA LEU A 134 -0.76 7.75 4.69
C LEU A 134 0.19 8.94 4.57
N ARG A 135 -0.17 9.91 3.74
CA ARG A 135 0.57 11.17 3.60
C ARG A 135 -0.42 12.34 3.68
N PHE A 136 -0.12 13.28 4.56
CA PHE A 136 -0.93 14.48 4.78
C PHE A 136 -0.14 15.76 4.55
N GLY A 137 -0.85 16.84 4.30
CA GLY A 137 -0.28 18.18 4.25
C GLY A 137 0.26 18.65 5.60
N ARG A 138 0.77 19.88 5.63
CA ARG A 138 1.26 20.47 6.88
C ARG A 138 0.19 20.42 7.98
N PRO A 139 0.59 20.18 9.24
CA PRO A 139 -0.36 20.12 10.36
C PRO A 139 -1.19 21.41 10.56
N ASP A 140 -0.64 22.57 10.21
CA ASP A 140 -1.29 23.88 10.31
C ASP A 140 -2.15 24.26 9.09
N HIS A 141 -2.15 23.43 8.02
CA HIS A 141 -3.01 23.66 6.87
C HIS A 141 -4.49 23.45 7.24
N PRO A 142 -5.41 24.33 6.80
CA PRO A 142 -6.80 24.34 7.26
C PRO A 142 -7.56 23.02 7.08
N LYS A 143 -7.26 22.24 6.04
CA LYS A 143 -7.94 20.96 5.75
C LYS A 143 -7.31 19.76 6.47
N THR A 144 -6.04 19.81 6.87
CA THR A 144 -5.29 18.62 7.35
C THR A 144 -5.98 17.93 8.53
N ARG A 145 -6.45 18.68 9.51
CA ARG A 145 -7.18 18.11 10.66
C ARG A 145 -8.43 17.35 10.23
N HIS A 146 -9.24 17.91 9.35
CA HIS A 146 -10.45 17.27 8.83
C HIS A 146 -10.11 16.01 8.04
N LEU A 147 -9.10 16.07 7.18
CA LEU A 147 -8.65 14.94 6.37
C LEU A 147 -8.13 13.78 7.23
N ILE A 148 -7.30 14.06 8.24
CA ILE A 148 -6.82 13.04 9.19
C ILE A 148 -8.00 12.40 9.92
N ALA A 149 -8.92 13.20 10.48
CA ALA A 149 -10.06 12.69 11.23
C ALA A 149 -10.93 11.76 10.38
N GLY A 150 -11.28 12.18 9.16
CA GLY A 150 -12.11 11.41 8.25
C GLY A 150 -11.42 10.14 7.75
N VAL A 151 -10.16 10.24 7.32
CA VAL A 151 -9.38 9.08 6.82
C VAL A 151 -9.22 8.02 7.91
N VAL A 152 -8.79 8.42 9.12
CA VAL A 152 -8.60 7.47 10.23
C VAL A 152 -9.92 6.83 10.65
N ALA A 153 -11.00 7.63 10.73
CA ALA A 153 -12.33 7.10 11.05
C ALA A 153 -12.85 6.14 9.97
N GLY A 154 -12.61 6.43 8.69
CA GLY A 154 -13.00 5.57 7.56
C GLY A 154 -12.28 4.22 7.57
N ILE A 155 -10.95 4.24 7.75
CA ILE A 155 -10.13 3.02 7.87
C ILE A 155 -10.60 2.18 9.06
N GLY A 156 -10.74 2.80 10.25
CA GLY A 156 -11.17 2.11 11.46
C GLY A 156 -12.60 1.59 11.33
N GLY A 157 -13.53 2.42 10.83
CA GLY A 157 -14.93 2.05 10.65
C GLY A 157 -15.11 0.83 9.75
N TYR A 158 -14.34 0.75 8.66
CA TYR A 158 -14.40 -0.38 7.73
C TYR A 158 -13.72 -1.63 8.31
N GLY A 159 -12.44 -1.54 8.67
CA GLY A 159 -11.66 -2.67 9.14
C GLY A 159 -12.22 -3.31 10.41
N ASN A 160 -12.65 -2.47 11.39
CA ASN A 160 -13.24 -2.94 12.64
C ASN A 160 -14.57 -3.69 12.41
N CYS A 161 -15.43 -3.19 11.50
CA CYS A 161 -16.70 -3.82 11.18
C CYS A 161 -16.51 -5.16 10.45
N VAL A 162 -15.62 -5.21 9.47
CA VAL A 162 -15.27 -6.45 8.76
C VAL A 162 -14.59 -7.47 9.68
N GLY A 163 -13.92 -7.01 10.73
CA GLY A 163 -13.22 -7.86 11.68
C GLY A 163 -11.88 -8.38 11.16
N VAL A 164 -11.17 -7.55 10.39
CA VAL A 164 -9.78 -7.78 9.97
C VAL A 164 -8.89 -6.76 10.70
N PRO A 165 -7.85 -7.19 11.43
CA PRO A 165 -7.06 -6.28 12.25
C PRO A 165 -6.22 -5.33 11.38
N THR A 166 -6.20 -4.03 11.71
CA THR A 166 -5.26 -3.06 11.14
C THR A 166 -4.04 -2.99 12.04
N VAL A 167 -2.96 -3.64 11.62
CA VAL A 167 -1.83 -4.01 12.49
C VAL A 167 -0.62 -3.09 12.40
N GLY A 168 -0.59 -2.18 11.42
CA GLY A 168 0.55 -1.30 11.20
C GLY A 168 0.27 -0.27 10.11
N GLY A 169 1.35 0.31 9.61
CA GLY A 169 1.33 1.33 8.58
C GLY A 169 2.27 2.49 8.90
N GLU A 170 2.24 3.51 8.06
CA GLU A 170 3.04 4.72 8.23
C GLU A 170 2.22 5.99 8.00
N VAL A 171 2.61 7.10 8.64
CA VAL A 171 1.97 8.41 8.49
C VAL A 171 3.04 9.49 8.48
N ASN A 172 3.11 10.29 7.41
CA ASN A 172 4.05 11.38 7.28
C ASN A 172 3.35 12.68 6.85
N PHE A 173 4.05 13.80 7.05
CA PHE A 173 3.57 15.14 6.79
C PHE A 173 4.53 15.92 5.92
N HIS A 174 4.01 16.56 4.87
CA HIS A 174 4.81 17.47 4.06
C HIS A 174 3.93 18.46 3.30
N THR A 175 4.42 19.68 3.08
CA THR A 175 3.68 20.73 2.35
C THR A 175 3.25 20.31 0.95
N ALA A 176 3.97 19.41 0.29
CA ALA A 176 3.60 18.90 -1.03
C ALA A 176 2.27 18.12 -1.06
N TYR A 177 1.76 17.72 0.11
CA TYR A 177 0.48 17.02 0.23
C TYR A 177 -0.66 17.94 0.73
N ASP A 178 -0.46 19.25 0.84
CA ASP A 178 -1.48 20.22 1.31
C ASP A 178 -2.78 20.15 0.50
N GLY A 179 -2.67 20.01 -0.82
CA GLY A 179 -3.82 19.92 -1.74
C GLY A 179 -4.13 18.51 -2.24
N ASN A 180 -3.39 17.49 -1.81
CA ASN A 180 -3.50 16.15 -2.37
C ASN A 180 -2.88 15.13 -1.41
N ILE A 181 -3.71 14.52 -0.56
CA ILE A 181 -3.27 13.50 0.40
C ILE A 181 -3.09 12.14 -0.28
N LEU A 182 -2.28 11.26 0.33
CA LEU A 182 -2.17 9.88 -0.09
C LEU A 182 -2.80 8.96 0.97
N VAL A 183 -3.66 8.07 0.49
CA VAL A 183 -4.26 6.98 1.25
C VAL A 183 -4.01 5.70 0.48
N ASN A 184 -3.01 4.94 0.91
CA ASN A 184 -2.71 3.63 0.32
C ASN A 184 -3.09 2.56 1.34
N ALA A 185 -3.87 1.57 0.91
CA ALA A 185 -4.32 0.47 1.75
C ALA A 185 -3.67 -0.84 1.30
N MET A 186 -3.21 -1.63 2.25
CA MET A 186 -2.64 -2.96 2.04
C MET A 186 -3.42 -4.00 2.81
N THR A 187 -3.68 -5.14 2.20
CA THR A 187 -4.24 -6.32 2.85
C THR A 187 -3.38 -7.55 2.59
N VAL A 188 -3.24 -8.37 3.61
CA VAL A 188 -2.62 -9.70 3.55
C VAL A 188 -3.63 -10.73 3.97
N GLY A 189 -3.74 -11.81 3.20
CA GLY A 189 -4.57 -12.97 3.51
C GLY A 189 -3.79 -14.28 3.44
N VAL A 190 -4.38 -15.34 3.95
CA VAL A 190 -3.81 -16.70 3.93
C VAL A 190 -4.78 -17.66 3.26
N ALA A 191 -4.27 -18.51 2.39
CA ALA A 191 -5.02 -19.56 1.70
C ALA A 191 -4.25 -20.88 1.66
N GLU A 192 -4.97 -21.99 1.43
CA GLU A 192 -4.36 -23.25 1.00
C GLU A 192 -3.98 -23.15 -0.48
N GLN A 193 -2.79 -23.62 -0.86
CA GLN A 193 -2.27 -23.41 -2.24
C GLN A 193 -3.12 -24.10 -3.32
N ASP A 194 -3.81 -25.17 -3.00
CA ASP A 194 -4.72 -25.88 -3.90
C ASP A 194 -6.11 -25.25 -4.02
N LYS A 195 -6.36 -24.17 -3.26
CA LYS A 195 -7.62 -23.40 -3.24
C LYS A 195 -7.44 -21.95 -3.65
N ILE A 196 -6.47 -21.67 -4.52
CA ILE A 196 -6.29 -20.34 -5.09
C ILE A 196 -7.20 -20.20 -6.31
N PHE A 197 -7.94 -19.09 -6.38
CA PHE A 197 -8.86 -18.77 -7.47
C PHE A 197 -8.28 -17.69 -8.37
N TYR A 198 -8.61 -17.78 -9.64
CA TYR A 198 -8.15 -16.87 -10.68
C TYR A 198 -9.33 -16.26 -11.43
N SER A 199 -9.08 -15.17 -12.14
CA SER A 199 -10.12 -14.43 -12.85
C SER A 199 -10.37 -14.89 -14.28
N ALA A 200 -9.62 -15.83 -14.84
CA ALA A 200 -9.75 -16.27 -16.23
C ALA A 200 -11.04 -17.05 -16.48
N ALA A 201 -12.01 -16.42 -17.18
CA ALA A 201 -13.27 -17.06 -17.57
C ALA A 201 -13.05 -18.17 -18.57
N SER A 202 -13.80 -19.27 -18.48
CA SER A 202 -13.73 -20.36 -19.44
C SER A 202 -15.05 -21.13 -19.54
N GLY A 203 -15.15 -21.99 -20.56
CA GLY A 203 -16.30 -22.85 -20.80
C GLY A 203 -17.49 -22.09 -21.43
N PRO A 204 -17.53 -21.97 -22.78
CA PRO A 204 -18.67 -21.38 -23.46
C PRO A 204 -19.99 -22.00 -23.00
N GLY A 205 -20.97 -21.16 -22.66
CA GLY A 205 -22.24 -21.56 -22.07
C GLY A 205 -22.26 -21.51 -20.54
N ASN A 206 -21.13 -21.42 -19.87
CA ASN A 206 -21.08 -21.26 -18.41
C ASN A 206 -21.79 -19.98 -17.96
N PRO A 207 -22.60 -20.03 -16.88
CA PRO A 207 -23.31 -18.87 -16.38
C PRO A 207 -22.36 -17.84 -15.75
N ILE A 208 -22.65 -16.57 -16.04
CA ILE A 208 -22.03 -15.42 -15.39
C ILE A 208 -23.00 -14.92 -14.33
N VAL A 209 -22.49 -14.80 -13.10
CA VAL A 209 -23.29 -14.51 -11.92
C VAL A 209 -22.78 -13.25 -11.23
N TYR A 210 -23.72 -12.38 -10.91
CA TYR A 210 -23.54 -11.18 -10.10
C TYR A 210 -23.95 -11.49 -8.66
N VAL A 211 -23.11 -11.12 -7.68
CA VAL A 211 -23.39 -11.30 -6.26
C VAL A 211 -22.97 -10.09 -5.44
N GLY A 212 -23.61 -9.90 -4.28
CA GLY A 212 -23.30 -8.83 -3.33
C GLY A 212 -24.34 -7.72 -3.30
N SER A 213 -23.89 -6.46 -3.16
CA SER A 213 -24.75 -5.27 -3.14
C SER A 213 -25.40 -4.98 -4.50
N LYS A 214 -26.51 -4.24 -4.47
CA LYS A 214 -27.14 -3.76 -5.71
C LYS A 214 -26.35 -2.63 -6.34
N THR A 215 -26.35 -2.57 -7.67
CA THR A 215 -25.77 -1.49 -8.44
C THR A 215 -26.55 -0.19 -8.26
N GLY A 216 -25.87 0.88 -7.88
CA GLY A 216 -26.40 2.25 -7.83
C GLY A 216 -25.65 3.18 -8.77
N ARG A 217 -25.94 4.50 -8.70
CA ARG A 217 -25.25 5.54 -9.49
C ARG A 217 -23.95 6.04 -8.84
N ASP A 218 -23.38 5.26 -7.93
CA ASP A 218 -22.14 5.62 -7.23
C ASP A 218 -20.93 5.46 -8.13
N GLY A 219 -19.98 6.39 -8.04
CA GLY A 219 -18.66 6.27 -8.67
C GLY A 219 -18.65 6.26 -10.19
N ILE A 220 -19.77 6.62 -10.88
CA ILE A 220 -19.77 6.74 -12.33
C ILE A 220 -18.70 7.73 -12.76
N HIS A 221 -17.77 7.30 -13.64
CA HIS A 221 -16.55 8.01 -14.01
C HIS A 221 -15.47 8.10 -12.91
N GLY A 222 -15.52 7.32 -11.83
CA GLY A 222 -14.51 7.31 -10.77
C GLY A 222 -13.10 7.02 -11.31
N ALA A 223 -12.92 5.99 -12.12
CA ALA A 223 -11.64 5.65 -12.75
C ALA A 223 -11.13 6.75 -13.70
N THR A 224 -12.02 7.43 -14.41
CA THR A 224 -11.66 8.59 -15.26
C THR A 224 -11.24 9.79 -14.41
N MET A 225 -11.95 10.04 -13.30
CA MET A 225 -11.60 11.09 -12.34
C MET A 225 -10.22 10.84 -11.70
N ALA A 226 -9.89 9.59 -11.35
CA ALA A 226 -8.60 9.21 -10.80
C ALA A 226 -7.43 9.40 -11.79
N SER A 227 -7.73 9.66 -13.06
CA SER A 227 -6.77 9.93 -14.14
C SER A 227 -6.70 11.41 -14.53
N ALA A 228 -7.23 12.33 -13.70
CA ALA A 228 -7.26 13.77 -13.95
C ALA A 228 -6.66 14.55 -12.78
N ASP A 229 -6.07 15.72 -13.05
CA ASP A 229 -5.53 16.60 -12.03
C ASP A 229 -6.65 17.17 -11.11
N PHE A 230 -6.32 17.46 -9.87
CA PHE A 230 -7.21 18.14 -8.92
C PHE A 230 -7.51 19.57 -9.31
N SER A 231 -8.74 20.02 -9.03
CA SER A 231 -9.13 21.45 -9.07
C SER A 231 -9.72 21.85 -7.71
N GLU A 232 -9.76 23.17 -7.42
CA GLU A 232 -10.35 23.69 -6.18
C GLU A 232 -11.86 23.38 -6.02
N ASP A 233 -12.56 23.14 -7.14
CA ASP A 233 -13.99 22.79 -7.18
C ASP A 233 -14.29 21.31 -6.92
N SER A 234 -13.41 20.62 -6.22
CA SER A 234 -13.53 19.19 -5.95
C SER A 234 -14.78 18.80 -5.11
N GLU A 235 -15.41 19.74 -4.41
CA GLU A 235 -16.67 19.49 -3.68
C GLU A 235 -17.85 19.19 -4.62
N GLU A 236 -17.84 19.70 -5.84
CA GLU A 236 -18.87 19.36 -6.84
C GLU A 236 -18.79 17.91 -7.33
N LYS A 237 -17.64 17.25 -7.10
CA LYS A 237 -17.38 15.86 -7.48
C LYS A 237 -17.81 14.82 -6.42
N ARG A 238 -18.42 15.24 -5.31
CA ARG A 238 -18.92 14.31 -4.27
C ARG A 238 -19.76 13.15 -4.79
N PRO A 239 -20.66 13.32 -5.76
CA PRO A 239 -21.44 12.21 -6.29
C PRO A 239 -20.64 11.13 -7.02
N THR A 240 -19.38 11.41 -7.36
CA THR A 240 -18.47 10.45 -8.00
C THR A 240 -17.68 9.60 -7.00
N VAL A 241 -17.78 9.88 -5.70
CA VAL A 241 -17.13 9.08 -4.65
C VAL A 241 -17.98 7.87 -4.32
N GLN A 242 -17.33 6.73 -4.22
CA GLN A 242 -17.96 5.46 -3.83
C GLN A 242 -18.39 5.51 -2.35
N VAL A 243 -19.44 4.76 -2.02
CA VAL A 243 -19.92 4.58 -0.65
C VAL A 243 -19.72 3.13 -0.25
N GLY A 244 -18.98 2.88 0.82
CA GLY A 244 -18.68 1.54 1.32
C GLY A 244 -19.65 1.11 2.43
N ASP A 245 -20.03 -0.18 2.41
CA ASP A 245 -20.79 -0.86 3.45
C ASP A 245 -19.99 -2.03 4.02
N PRO A 246 -19.21 -1.81 5.08
CA PRO A 246 -18.36 -2.85 5.65
C PRO A 246 -19.14 -4.04 6.23
N PHE A 247 -20.41 -3.87 6.61
CA PHE A 247 -21.24 -4.97 7.06
C PHE A 247 -21.58 -5.90 5.89
N THR A 248 -21.99 -5.36 4.77
CA THR A 248 -22.23 -6.14 3.54
C THR A 248 -20.94 -6.80 3.04
N GLU A 249 -19.80 -6.10 3.09
CA GLU A 249 -18.49 -6.69 2.75
C GLU A 249 -18.16 -7.90 3.64
N LYS A 250 -18.41 -7.81 4.94
CA LYS A 250 -18.23 -8.95 5.86
C LYS A 250 -19.06 -10.17 5.43
N LEU A 251 -20.33 -9.95 5.10
CA LEU A 251 -21.18 -11.04 4.62
C LEU A 251 -20.69 -11.60 3.29
N LEU A 252 -20.20 -10.73 2.40
CA LEU A 252 -19.68 -11.11 1.08
C LEU A 252 -18.41 -11.97 1.21
N ILE A 253 -17.48 -11.63 2.10
CA ILE A 253 -16.29 -12.44 2.39
C ILE A 253 -16.71 -13.85 2.82
N GLU A 254 -17.62 -13.97 3.78
CA GLU A 254 -18.03 -15.27 4.30
C GLU A 254 -18.77 -16.10 3.25
N ALA A 255 -19.66 -15.47 2.47
CA ALA A 255 -20.39 -16.17 1.39
C ALA A 255 -19.45 -16.65 0.27
N CYS A 256 -18.49 -15.81 -0.14
CA CYS A 256 -17.49 -16.17 -1.17
C CYS A 256 -16.61 -17.32 -0.68
N LEU A 257 -16.05 -17.24 0.52
CA LEU A 257 -15.20 -18.30 1.08
C LEU A 257 -15.98 -19.61 1.30
N GLU A 258 -17.27 -19.54 1.66
CA GLU A 258 -18.15 -20.72 1.76
C GLU A 258 -18.35 -21.38 0.39
N LEU A 259 -18.63 -20.60 -0.66
CA LEU A 259 -18.78 -21.12 -2.02
C LEU A 259 -17.47 -21.66 -2.58
N MET A 260 -16.34 -21.02 -2.27
CA MET A 260 -14.99 -21.45 -2.66
C MET A 260 -14.57 -22.78 -2.03
N ALA A 261 -15.19 -23.19 -0.93
CA ALA A 261 -14.99 -24.52 -0.36
C ALA A 261 -15.58 -25.64 -1.22
N SER A 262 -16.47 -25.28 -2.18
CA SER A 262 -17.01 -26.20 -3.19
C SER A 262 -16.19 -26.13 -4.49
N ASP A 263 -16.59 -26.92 -5.48
CA ASP A 263 -15.99 -26.88 -6.82
C ASP A 263 -16.86 -26.11 -7.84
N ALA A 264 -17.74 -25.23 -7.36
CA ALA A 264 -18.73 -24.54 -8.21
C ALA A 264 -18.15 -23.43 -9.08
N ILE A 265 -17.09 -22.74 -8.62
CA ILE A 265 -16.50 -21.57 -9.26
C ILE A 265 -15.51 -21.98 -10.34
N VAL A 266 -15.60 -21.36 -11.50
CA VAL A 266 -14.64 -21.44 -12.62
C VAL A 266 -13.71 -20.24 -12.57
N ALA A 267 -14.25 -19.04 -12.40
CA ALA A 267 -13.50 -17.78 -12.30
C ALA A 267 -14.27 -16.80 -11.42
N ILE A 268 -13.53 -15.87 -10.81
CA ILE A 268 -14.09 -14.84 -9.94
C ILE A 268 -13.27 -13.57 -10.04
N GLN A 269 -13.96 -12.43 -10.03
CA GLN A 269 -13.37 -11.08 -10.06
C GLN A 269 -14.19 -10.16 -9.19
N ASP A 270 -13.53 -9.23 -8.46
CA ASP A 270 -14.24 -8.16 -7.79
C ASP A 270 -14.71 -7.09 -8.78
N MET A 271 -15.68 -6.29 -8.38
CA MET A 271 -16.11 -5.10 -9.11
C MET A 271 -15.58 -3.85 -8.42
N GLY A 272 -14.26 -3.61 -8.56
CA GLY A 272 -13.56 -2.44 -8.05
C GLY A 272 -13.70 -1.23 -8.98
N ALA A 273 -12.57 -0.64 -9.38
CA ALA A 273 -12.53 0.45 -10.36
C ALA A 273 -13.18 0.02 -11.69
N ALA A 274 -13.97 0.92 -12.28
CA ALA A 274 -14.79 0.67 -13.47
C ALA A 274 -15.84 -0.48 -13.31
N GLY A 275 -16.06 -0.99 -12.14
CA GLY A 275 -17.16 -1.86 -11.74
C GLY A 275 -17.39 -3.08 -12.62
N LEU A 276 -18.60 -3.22 -13.17
CA LEU A 276 -18.96 -4.36 -14.03
C LEU A 276 -18.19 -4.35 -15.36
N THR A 277 -17.74 -3.20 -15.83
CA THR A 277 -16.93 -3.10 -17.05
C THR A 277 -15.58 -3.80 -16.89
N SER A 278 -14.75 -3.38 -15.93
CA SER A 278 -13.41 -3.97 -15.74
C SER A 278 -13.49 -5.44 -15.41
N SER A 279 -14.34 -5.83 -14.45
CA SER A 279 -14.48 -7.23 -14.05
C SER A 279 -14.84 -8.15 -15.22
N SER A 280 -15.82 -7.77 -16.03
CA SER A 280 -16.26 -8.59 -17.16
C SER A 280 -15.24 -8.64 -18.30
N VAL A 281 -14.60 -7.50 -18.63
CA VAL A 281 -13.57 -7.43 -19.68
C VAL A 281 -12.33 -8.22 -19.28
N GLU A 282 -11.84 -8.06 -18.07
CA GLU A 282 -10.65 -8.76 -17.57
C GLU A 282 -10.85 -10.27 -17.53
N MET A 283 -11.97 -10.74 -16.98
CA MET A 283 -12.28 -12.16 -16.94
C MET A 283 -12.34 -12.78 -18.33
N ALA A 284 -12.99 -12.11 -19.28
CA ALA A 284 -13.13 -12.60 -20.64
C ALA A 284 -11.81 -12.57 -21.42
N SER A 285 -11.03 -11.47 -21.32
CA SER A 285 -9.75 -11.32 -21.97
C SER A 285 -8.72 -12.35 -21.47
N LYS A 286 -8.55 -12.50 -20.15
CA LYS A 286 -7.67 -13.52 -19.56
C LYS A 286 -8.05 -14.93 -19.96
N GLY A 287 -9.33 -15.20 -20.13
CA GLY A 287 -9.86 -16.49 -20.57
C GLY A 287 -9.79 -16.74 -22.07
N GLY A 288 -9.52 -15.71 -22.86
CA GLY A 288 -9.56 -15.78 -24.33
C GLY A 288 -10.96 -16.10 -24.88
N VAL A 289 -12.02 -15.66 -24.20
CA VAL A 289 -13.43 -15.95 -24.51
C VAL A 289 -14.21 -14.66 -24.75
N GLY A 290 -15.47 -14.77 -25.17
CA GLY A 290 -16.43 -13.67 -25.19
C GLY A 290 -17.41 -13.79 -24.02
N ILE A 291 -18.21 -12.74 -23.83
CA ILE A 291 -19.29 -12.70 -22.84
C ILE A 291 -20.54 -12.07 -23.42
N GLU A 292 -21.70 -12.54 -22.96
CA GLU A 292 -22.99 -11.92 -23.24
C GLU A 292 -23.71 -11.65 -21.91
N LEU A 293 -24.07 -10.38 -21.65
CA LEU A 293 -24.74 -9.95 -20.43
C LEU A 293 -26.14 -9.43 -20.74
N ASP A 294 -27.11 -9.83 -19.93
CA ASP A 294 -28.47 -9.28 -19.91
C ASP A 294 -28.56 -8.19 -18.84
N MET A 295 -28.55 -6.94 -19.26
CA MET A 295 -28.59 -5.78 -18.37
C MET A 295 -29.91 -5.66 -17.61
N ASN A 296 -30.98 -6.32 -18.05
CA ASN A 296 -32.26 -6.37 -17.31
C ASN A 296 -32.15 -7.27 -16.05
N ALA A 297 -31.21 -8.20 -16.03
CA ALA A 297 -30.99 -9.10 -14.91
C ALA A 297 -30.04 -8.53 -13.83
N VAL A 298 -29.34 -7.43 -14.09
CA VAL A 298 -28.44 -6.80 -13.14
C VAL A 298 -29.23 -6.22 -11.96
N PRO A 299 -28.95 -6.62 -10.71
CA PRO A 299 -29.62 -6.06 -9.54
C PRO A 299 -29.31 -4.57 -9.38
N CYS A 300 -30.31 -3.71 -9.47
CA CYS A 300 -30.17 -2.26 -9.33
C CYS A 300 -30.85 -1.76 -8.06
N ARG A 301 -30.21 -0.78 -7.40
CA ARG A 301 -30.77 -0.08 -6.24
C ARG A 301 -31.79 0.98 -6.66
N GLU A 302 -31.59 1.57 -7.82
CA GLU A 302 -32.37 2.67 -8.34
C GLU A 302 -33.14 2.25 -9.59
N GLU A 303 -34.37 2.77 -9.72
CA GLU A 303 -35.18 2.53 -10.91
C GLU A 303 -34.67 3.33 -12.12
N GLY A 304 -34.83 2.76 -13.32
CA GLY A 304 -34.53 3.45 -14.57
C GLY A 304 -33.04 3.60 -14.89
N MET A 305 -32.17 2.81 -14.27
CA MET A 305 -30.75 2.77 -14.66
C MET A 305 -30.58 2.26 -16.08
N THR A 306 -29.70 2.92 -16.81
CA THR A 306 -29.34 2.57 -18.20
C THR A 306 -28.17 1.59 -18.25
N PRO A 307 -27.92 0.87 -19.36
CA PRO A 307 -26.73 0.05 -19.52
C PRO A 307 -25.42 0.83 -19.31
N TYR A 308 -25.37 2.09 -19.74
CA TYR A 308 -24.24 2.99 -19.49
C TYR A 308 -23.95 3.15 -18.00
N GLU A 309 -24.98 3.51 -17.21
CA GLU A 309 -24.84 3.70 -15.77
C GLU A 309 -24.48 2.40 -15.04
N MET A 310 -25.09 1.27 -15.43
CA MET A 310 -24.81 -0.04 -14.82
C MET A 310 -23.38 -0.52 -15.06
N MET A 311 -22.85 -0.30 -16.27
CA MET A 311 -21.50 -0.74 -16.63
C MET A 311 -20.41 0.13 -15.97
N LEU A 312 -20.65 1.44 -15.82
CA LEU A 312 -19.68 2.39 -15.30
C LEU A 312 -19.82 2.65 -13.79
N SER A 313 -20.86 2.10 -13.16
CA SER A 313 -21.03 2.23 -11.69
C SER A 313 -19.93 1.50 -10.95
N GLU A 314 -19.36 2.17 -9.95
CA GLU A 314 -18.36 1.63 -9.02
C GLU A 314 -18.96 1.38 -7.62
N SER A 315 -20.27 1.04 -7.55
CA SER A 315 -20.87 0.58 -6.29
C SER A 315 -20.04 -0.56 -5.71
N GLN A 316 -19.77 -0.48 -4.42
CA GLN A 316 -18.86 -1.39 -3.74
C GLN A 316 -19.55 -2.72 -3.35
N GLU A 317 -18.81 -3.63 -2.75
CA GLU A 317 -19.27 -4.91 -2.21
C GLU A 317 -19.99 -5.79 -3.24
N ARG A 318 -19.42 -5.86 -4.47
CA ARG A 318 -19.94 -6.66 -5.59
C ARG A 318 -18.86 -7.56 -6.16
N MET A 319 -19.27 -8.78 -6.58
CA MET A 319 -18.39 -9.73 -7.25
C MET A 319 -19.04 -10.27 -8.52
N LEU A 320 -18.21 -10.58 -9.52
CA LEU A 320 -18.59 -11.28 -10.73
C LEU A 320 -17.97 -12.67 -10.73
N MET A 321 -18.77 -13.68 -11.02
CA MET A 321 -18.32 -15.08 -11.04
C MET A 321 -18.74 -15.77 -12.32
N VAL A 322 -17.91 -16.71 -12.77
CA VAL A 322 -18.29 -17.73 -13.74
C VAL A 322 -18.44 -19.05 -12.99
N LEU A 323 -19.61 -19.65 -13.04
CA LEU A 323 -19.87 -20.92 -12.36
C LEU A 323 -19.87 -22.09 -13.36
N LYS A 324 -19.65 -23.31 -12.85
CA LYS A 324 -19.94 -24.54 -13.59
C LYS A 324 -21.43 -24.68 -13.83
N PRO A 325 -21.85 -25.17 -15.00
CA PRO A 325 -23.28 -25.34 -15.31
C PRO A 325 -23.99 -26.22 -14.29
N GLY A 326 -25.18 -25.79 -13.85
CA GLY A 326 -25.98 -26.52 -12.87
C GLY A 326 -25.61 -26.31 -11.41
N ARG A 327 -24.62 -25.42 -11.12
CA ARG A 327 -24.24 -25.09 -9.76
C ARG A 327 -24.86 -23.76 -9.26
N GLU A 328 -25.68 -23.11 -10.08
CA GLU A 328 -26.29 -21.80 -9.79
C GLU A 328 -27.19 -21.86 -8.55
N GLY A 329 -27.98 -22.95 -8.38
CA GLY A 329 -28.86 -23.11 -7.23
C GLY A 329 -28.12 -23.29 -5.90
N GLU A 330 -26.96 -23.94 -5.90
CA GLU A 330 -26.10 -24.07 -4.72
C GLU A 330 -25.52 -22.68 -4.36
N ALA A 331 -24.98 -21.97 -5.31
CA ALA A 331 -24.44 -20.63 -5.09
C ALA A 331 -25.53 -19.68 -4.59
N GLU A 332 -26.71 -19.66 -5.24
CA GLU A 332 -27.85 -18.85 -4.81
C GLU A 332 -28.23 -19.13 -3.35
N ALA A 333 -28.28 -20.42 -2.95
CA ALA A 333 -28.62 -20.80 -1.58
C ALA A 333 -27.61 -20.25 -0.56
N ILE A 334 -26.31 -20.23 -0.88
CA ILE A 334 -25.27 -19.68 -0.03
C ILE A 334 -25.44 -18.15 0.08
N PHE A 335 -25.54 -17.43 -1.03
CA PHE A 335 -25.68 -15.96 -0.99
C PHE A 335 -26.97 -15.52 -0.31
N ARG A 336 -28.09 -16.21 -0.51
CA ARG A 336 -29.35 -15.96 0.23
C ARG A 336 -29.23 -16.23 1.73
N LYS A 337 -28.48 -17.26 2.15
CA LYS A 337 -28.20 -17.53 3.57
C LYS A 337 -27.49 -16.33 4.21
N TRP A 338 -26.60 -15.66 3.47
CA TRP A 338 -25.88 -14.48 3.91
C TRP A 338 -26.60 -13.16 3.61
N GLU A 339 -27.87 -13.20 3.21
CA GLU A 339 -28.71 -12.02 2.90
C GLU A 339 -28.15 -11.11 1.78
N LEU A 340 -27.43 -11.72 0.81
CA LEU A 340 -26.84 -11.04 -0.33
C LEU A 340 -27.65 -11.27 -1.61
N ASP A 341 -27.62 -10.28 -2.52
CA ASP A 341 -28.19 -10.44 -3.85
C ASP A 341 -27.40 -11.46 -4.67
N PHE A 342 -28.14 -12.21 -5.49
CA PHE A 342 -27.62 -13.20 -6.44
C PHE A 342 -28.43 -13.14 -7.72
N ALA A 343 -27.76 -12.99 -8.86
CA ALA A 343 -28.42 -13.01 -10.17
C ALA A 343 -27.53 -13.65 -11.24
N VAL A 344 -28.10 -14.52 -12.06
CA VAL A 344 -27.46 -14.96 -13.31
C VAL A 344 -27.69 -13.85 -14.32
N ILE A 345 -26.63 -13.13 -14.69
CA ILE A 345 -26.71 -11.96 -15.56
C ILE A 345 -26.20 -12.23 -16.98
N GLY A 346 -25.69 -13.42 -17.26
CA GLY A 346 -25.13 -13.69 -18.58
C GLY A 346 -24.50 -15.06 -18.73
N ARG A 347 -23.71 -15.19 -19.77
CA ARG A 347 -22.98 -16.41 -20.10
C ARG A 347 -21.66 -16.14 -20.82
N VAL A 348 -20.73 -17.06 -20.71
CA VAL A 348 -19.50 -17.12 -21.51
C VAL A 348 -19.84 -17.52 -22.95
N THR A 349 -19.16 -16.91 -23.93
CA THR A 349 -19.34 -17.18 -25.37
C THR A 349 -18.01 -17.46 -26.05
N GLU A 350 -18.04 -17.91 -27.32
CA GLU A 350 -16.84 -18.10 -28.16
C GLU A 350 -16.56 -16.90 -29.09
N THR A 351 -17.32 -15.81 -28.96
CA THR A 351 -17.32 -14.72 -29.95
C THR A 351 -16.09 -13.82 -29.88
N GLY A 352 -15.37 -13.77 -28.74
CA GLY A 352 -14.33 -12.78 -28.48
C GLY A 352 -14.88 -11.34 -28.32
N HIS A 353 -16.20 -11.20 -28.13
CA HIS A 353 -16.86 -9.92 -27.95
C HIS A 353 -17.53 -9.84 -26.58
N MET A 354 -17.66 -8.62 -26.08
CA MET A 354 -18.60 -8.27 -25.02
C MET A 354 -19.90 -7.78 -25.65
N VAL A 355 -20.98 -8.52 -25.42
CA VAL A 355 -22.30 -8.19 -25.93
C VAL A 355 -23.22 -7.88 -24.77
N LEU A 356 -23.81 -6.68 -24.75
CA LEU A 356 -24.81 -6.26 -23.76
C LEU A 356 -26.18 -6.26 -24.37
N LYS A 357 -27.15 -6.95 -23.74
CA LYS A 357 -28.54 -6.96 -24.11
C LYS A 357 -29.39 -6.13 -23.15
N TRP A 358 -30.30 -5.34 -23.71
CA TRP A 358 -31.20 -4.47 -22.98
C TRP A 358 -32.55 -4.39 -23.67
N ASN A 359 -33.61 -4.75 -22.93
CA ASN A 359 -35.01 -4.75 -23.47
C ASN A 359 -35.18 -5.54 -24.79
N GLY A 360 -34.39 -6.62 -24.94
CA GLY A 360 -34.43 -7.48 -26.12
C GLY A 360 -33.58 -7.00 -27.30
N GLU A 361 -32.91 -5.86 -27.18
CA GLU A 361 -32.03 -5.31 -28.20
C GLU A 361 -30.55 -5.39 -27.75
N VAL A 362 -29.61 -5.27 -28.69
CA VAL A 362 -28.19 -5.17 -28.42
C VAL A 362 -27.86 -3.72 -28.04
N ALA A 363 -27.48 -3.48 -26.79
CA ALA A 363 -27.12 -2.17 -26.30
C ALA A 363 -25.61 -1.84 -26.52
N ALA A 364 -24.75 -2.86 -26.58
CA ALA A 364 -23.35 -2.73 -26.96
C ALA A 364 -22.84 -4.04 -27.55
N ASP A 365 -21.90 -3.93 -28.50
CA ASP A 365 -21.19 -5.07 -29.10
C ASP A 365 -19.75 -4.65 -29.40
N ILE A 366 -18.81 -5.03 -28.52
CA ILE A 366 -17.44 -4.55 -28.50
C ILE A 366 -16.47 -5.74 -28.62
N PRO A 367 -15.50 -5.71 -29.57
CA PRO A 367 -14.42 -6.69 -29.59
C PRO A 367 -13.52 -6.52 -28.37
N LEU A 368 -13.21 -7.62 -27.66
CA LEU A 368 -12.47 -7.58 -26.40
C LEU A 368 -10.97 -7.29 -26.56
N ALA A 369 -10.33 -7.82 -27.62
CA ALA A 369 -8.90 -7.65 -27.80
C ALA A 369 -8.46 -6.17 -27.92
N PRO A 370 -9.11 -5.30 -28.73
CA PRO A 370 -8.80 -3.87 -28.73
C PRO A 370 -9.10 -3.19 -27.38
N LEU A 371 -10.09 -3.65 -26.66
CA LEU A 371 -10.51 -3.03 -25.40
C LEU A 371 -9.52 -3.29 -24.26
N ALA A 372 -8.93 -4.49 -24.20
CA ALA A 372 -8.02 -4.91 -23.13
C ALA A 372 -6.56 -4.98 -23.60
N ASP A 373 -6.26 -5.85 -24.56
CA ASP A 373 -4.87 -6.20 -24.91
C ASP A 373 -4.17 -5.10 -25.72
N ASP A 374 -4.90 -4.43 -26.60
CA ASP A 374 -4.41 -3.38 -27.51
C ASP A 374 -4.68 -1.95 -26.96
N ALA A 375 -4.97 -1.81 -25.67
CA ALA A 375 -5.14 -0.51 -25.04
C ALA A 375 -3.90 0.39 -25.28
N PRO A 376 -4.07 1.73 -25.37
CA PRO A 376 -2.95 2.65 -25.58
C PRO A 376 -1.79 2.37 -24.63
N CYS A 377 -0.57 2.43 -25.15
CA CYS A 377 0.65 2.33 -24.35
C CYS A 377 1.64 3.37 -24.86
N TYR A 378 2.06 4.27 -24.00
CA TYR A 378 2.89 5.42 -24.36
C TYR A 378 4.28 5.31 -23.76
N ASP A 379 5.29 5.55 -24.60
CA ASP A 379 6.63 5.89 -24.12
C ASP A 379 6.71 7.41 -23.92
N ARG A 380 6.35 7.84 -22.73
CA ARG A 380 6.34 9.28 -22.40
C ARG A 380 7.75 9.82 -22.37
N PRO A 381 8.00 11.01 -22.96
CA PRO A 381 9.30 11.66 -22.82
C PRO A 381 9.59 11.96 -21.35
N TRP A 382 10.83 11.74 -20.95
CA TRP A 382 11.25 11.99 -19.57
C TRP A 382 12.65 12.60 -19.50
N VAL A 383 12.92 13.32 -18.40
CA VAL A 383 14.19 13.94 -18.09
C VAL A 383 14.63 13.48 -16.70
N ALA A 384 15.85 12.97 -16.61
CA ALA A 384 16.41 12.53 -15.33
C ALA A 384 16.46 13.71 -14.33
N THR A 385 16.09 13.43 -13.09
CA THR A 385 16.26 14.40 -12.00
C THR A 385 17.74 14.71 -11.82
N PRO A 386 18.15 15.99 -11.82
CA PRO A 386 19.53 16.36 -11.56
C PRO A 386 20.00 15.82 -10.20
N LYS A 387 21.25 15.35 -10.15
CA LYS A 387 21.82 14.92 -8.86
C LYS A 387 21.88 16.16 -7.92
N PRO A 388 21.53 15.97 -6.64
CA PRO A 388 21.57 17.07 -5.68
C PRO A 388 23.02 17.54 -5.44
N GLU A 389 23.17 18.82 -5.14
CA GLU A 389 24.44 19.37 -4.73
C GLU A 389 24.92 18.73 -3.42
N PRO A 390 26.21 18.59 -3.21
CA PRO A 390 26.74 18.10 -1.93
C PRO A 390 26.23 18.95 -0.76
N LEU A 391 25.97 18.28 0.37
CA LEU A 391 25.58 18.99 1.60
C LEU A 391 26.67 19.99 1.99
N GLY A 392 26.30 21.27 2.10
CA GLY A 392 27.20 22.32 2.55
C GLY A 392 27.51 22.23 4.04
N ASP A 393 28.04 23.31 4.62
CA ASP A 393 28.33 23.37 6.03
C ASP A 393 27.10 23.02 6.88
N VAL A 394 27.28 22.11 7.82
CA VAL A 394 26.25 21.66 8.74
C VAL A 394 26.40 22.45 10.05
N PRO A 395 25.33 23.03 10.59
CA PRO A 395 25.35 23.70 11.87
C PRO A 395 25.79 22.76 13.01
N GLU A 396 26.52 23.27 13.99
CA GLU A 396 26.75 22.56 15.23
C GLU A 396 25.47 22.58 16.08
N SER A 397 25.18 21.48 16.80
CA SER A 397 24.15 21.48 17.82
C SER A 397 24.65 22.09 19.10
N ALA A 398 23.98 23.08 19.63
CA ALA A 398 24.27 23.66 20.92
C ALA A 398 23.84 22.76 22.08
N ASP A 399 22.81 21.94 21.88
CA ASP A 399 22.21 21.02 22.85
C ASP A 399 21.51 19.84 22.13
N ILE A 400 22.19 18.71 22.05
CA ILE A 400 21.66 17.47 21.43
C ILE A 400 20.40 16.99 22.12
N GLY A 401 20.24 17.21 23.43
CA GLY A 401 19.01 16.85 24.15
C GLY A 401 17.83 17.72 23.76
N ALA A 402 18.04 19.01 23.52
CA ALA A 402 17.01 19.91 23.02
C ALA A 402 16.59 19.57 21.58
N ASP A 403 17.57 19.26 20.72
CA ASP A 403 17.30 18.81 19.35
C ASP A 403 16.49 17.50 19.34
N LEU A 404 16.86 16.53 20.18
CA LEU A 404 16.14 15.28 20.36
C LEU A 404 14.69 15.51 20.79
N LEU A 405 14.45 16.37 21.78
CA LEU A 405 13.07 16.72 22.23
C LEU A 405 12.27 17.35 21.10
N LYS A 406 12.90 18.22 20.29
CA LYS A 406 12.25 18.85 19.12
C LYS A 406 11.87 17.82 18.05
N LEU A 407 12.80 16.90 17.74
CA LEU A 407 12.59 15.82 16.80
C LEU A 407 11.45 14.89 17.26
N MET A 408 11.48 14.41 18.50
CA MET A 408 10.45 13.52 19.06
C MET A 408 9.05 14.18 19.11
N ALA A 409 8.97 15.52 19.13
CA ALA A 409 7.72 16.27 19.07
C ALA A 409 7.28 16.63 17.65
N SER A 410 8.11 16.35 16.64
CA SER A 410 7.84 16.71 15.24
C SER A 410 6.74 15.85 14.64
N PRO A 411 6.05 16.32 13.61
CA PRO A 411 4.94 15.58 12.99
C PRO A 411 5.31 14.17 12.53
N ASP A 412 6.51 14.00 11.96
CA ASP A 412 6.94 12.72 11.37
C ASP A 412 7.48 11.71 12.38
N LEU A 413 7.95 12.16 13.55
CA LEU A 413 8.48 11.28 14.60
C LEU A 413 7.55 11.14 15.82
N ALA A 414 6.51 11.95 15.93
CA ALA A 414 5.56 11.84 17.04
C ALA A 414 4.79 10.52 17.00
N SER A 415 4.37 10.05 18.17
CA SER A 415 3.62 8.80 18.34
C SER A 415 2.34 8.76 17.50
N ARG A 416 2.14 7.67 16.77
CA ARG A 416 0.91 7.39 16.01
C ARG A 416 -0.20 6.77 16.86
N ARG A 417 -0.04 6.76 18.19
CA ARG A 417 -0.97 6.12 19.13
C ARG A 417 -2.41 6.58 18.94
N TRP A 418 -2.65 7.90 18.77
CA TRP A 418 -3.97 8.45 18.50
C TRP A 418 -4.64 7.83 17.26
N ILE A 419 -3.87 7.47 16.24
CA ILE A 419 -4.36 6.82 15.01
C ILE A 419 -4.70 5.37 15.27
N TRP A 420 -3.72 4.56 15.69
CA TRP A 420 -3.91 3.12 15.78
C TRP A 420 -4.77 2.66 16.96
N GLU A 421 -5.00 3.49 17.99
CA GLU A 421 -5.99 3.20 19.04
C GLU A 421 -7.44 3.20 18.54
N GLN A 422 -7.71 3.77 17.35
CA GLN A 422 -9.02 3.74 16.71
C GLN A 422 -9.24 2.49 15.87
N TYR A 423 -8.19 1.73 15.64
CA TYR A 423 -8.20 0.48 14.87
C TYR A 423 -8.27 -0.71 15.82
N ASP A 424 -9.11 -1.69 15.48
CA ASP A 424 -8.99 -3.00 16.12
C ASP A 424 -7.78 -3.73 15.51
N HIS A 425 -6.68 -3.69 16.21
CA HIS A 425 -5.43 -4.35 15.81
C HIS A 425 -5.26 -5.73 16.46
N MET A 426 -6.24 -6.20 17.23
CA MET A 426 -6.18 -7.46 17.99
C MET A 426 -7.28 -8.47 17.61
N VAL A 427 -8.25 -8.09 16.78
CA VAL A 427 -9.32 -8.99 16.35
C VAL A 427 -8.74 -10.24 15.69
N GLY A 428 -9.34 -11.40 15.95
CA GLY A 428 -8.79 -12.69 15.53
C GLY A 428 -7.74 -13.28 16.49
N ALA A 429 -7.17 -12.46 17.40
CA ALA A 429 -6.20 -12.84 18.45
C ALA A 429 -4.87 -13.42 17.90
N ASP A 430 -4.52 -13.13 16.66
CA ASP A 430 -3.28 -13.60 16.03
C ASP A 430 -2.18 -12.51 15.95
N THR A 431 -2.47 -11.27 16.34
CA THR A 431 -1.47 -10.20 16.39
C THR A 431 -0.49 -10.42 17.55
N VAL A 432 0.78 -10.59 17.22
CA VAL A 432 1.89 -10.78 18.17
C VAL A 432 2.47 -9.46 18.61
N GLN A 433 2.71 -8.55 17.66
CA GLN A 433 3.21 -7.21 17.92
C GLN A 433 2.15 -6.18 17.57
N ARG A 434 1.86 -5.28 18.52
CA ARG A 434 1.02 -4.11 18.30
C ARG A 434 1.75 -3.08 17.44
N PRO A 435 1.02 -2.14 16.80
CA PRO A 435 1.66 -1.02 16.09
C PRO A 435 2.68 -0.27 16.94
N GLY A 436 3.79 0.14 16.32
CA GLY A 436 4.89 0.88 16.98
C GLY A 436 6.22 0.14 17.00
N GLY A 437 6.36 -0.99 16.30
CA GLY A 437 7.64 -1.67 16.02
C GLY A 437 7.98 -1.61 14.53
N ASP A 438 9.09 -2.25 14.11
CA ASP A 438 9.61 -2.22 12.74
C ASP A 438 8.67 -2.87 11.72
N ALA A 439 8.05 -3.97 12.10
CA ALA A 439 7.02 -4.64 11.32
C ALA A 439 5.93 -5.21 12.22
N ALA A 440 4.71 -5.29 11.70
CA ALA A 440 3.65 -6.05 12.34
C ALA A 440 3.96 -7.55 12.27
N VAL A 441 3.65 -8.31 13.31
CA VAL A 441 3.82 -9.75 13.35
C VAL A 441 2.46 -10.39 13.65
N VAL A 442 1.94 -11.18 12.70
CA VAL A 442 0.63 -11.83 12.77
C VAL A 442 0.81 -13.34 12.61
N ARG A 443 0.33 -14.12 13.57
CA ARG A 443 0.44 -15.58 13.51
C ARG A 443 -0.36 -16.16 12.36
N VAL A 444 0.19 -17.17 11.73
CA VAL A 444 -0.55 -18.03 10.81
C VAL A 444 -1.30 -19.06 11.66
N HIS A 445 -2.60 -18.87 11.78
CA HIS A 445 -3.47 -19.62 12.70
C HIS A 445 -3.27 -21.15 12.56
N GLY A 446 -3.15 -21.83 13.70
CA GLY A 446 -2.95 -23.28 13.75
C GLY A 446 -1.52 -23.77 13.44
N THR A 447 -0.55 -22.84 13.29
CA THR A 447 0.87 -23.14 13.08
C THR A 447 1.76 -22.42 14.10
N ASP A 448 3.06 -22.73 14.10
CA ASP A 448 4.07 -21.95 14.82
C ASP A 448 4.55 -20.72 14.04
N LYS A 449 4.13 -20.55 12.78
CA LYS A 449 4.56 -19.49 11.88
C LYS A 449 3.86 -18.17 12.14
N ALA A 450 4.50 -17.09 11.70
CA ALA A 450 3.88 -15.76 11.57
C ALA A 450 4.31 -15.09 10.27
N LEU A 451 3.46 -14.18 9.80
CA LEU A 451 3.80 -13.22 8.77
C LEU A 451 4.28 -11.93 9.44
N ALA A 452 5.40 -11.40 8.97
CA ALA A 452 5.84 -10.05 9.27
C ALA A 452 5.44 -9.14 8.10
N ILE A 453 4.89 -7.96 8.38
CA ILE A 453 4.30 -7.10 7.38
C ILE A 453 4.66 -5.64 7.69
N THR A 454 5.11 -4.89 6.68
CA THR A 454 5.48 -3.48 6.83
C THR A 454 5.04 -2.65 5.62
N THR A 455 4.99 -1.33 5.79
CA THR A 455 4.81 -0.36 4.70
C THR A 455 5.84 0.75 4.87
N ASP A 456 6.62 1.05 3.81
CA ASP A 456 7.77 1.93 3.89
C ASP A 456 7.95 2.80 2.65
N CYS A 457 8.26 4.08 2.85
CA CYS A 457 8.76 5.00 1.84
C CYS A 457 9.22 6.31 2.50
N THR A 458 10.38 6.82 2.09
CA THR A 458 10.87 8.16 2.46
C THR A 458 10.81 9.10 1.24
N PRO A 459 9.69 9.81 1.01
CA PRO A 459 9.47 10.59 -0.21
C PRO A 459 10.47 11.72 -0.43
N ARG A 460 11.03 12.33 0.63
CA ARG A 460 12.07 13.36 0.52
C ARG A 460 13.35 12.84 -0.13
N TYR A 461 13.70 11.57 0.10
CA TYR A 461 14.82 10.92 -0.58
C TYR A 461 14.51 10.72 -2.07
N CYS A 462 13.31 10.26 -2.39
CA CYS A 462 12.86 10.08 -3.77
C CYS A 462 12.81 11.41 -4.54
N ARG A 463 12.49 12.53 -3.86
CA ARG A 463 12.56 13.86 -4.47
C ARG A 463 13.98 14.28 -4.78
N ALA A 464 14.89 14.08 -3.84
CA ALA A 464 16.29 14.50 -3.98
C ALA A 464 17.04 13.66 -5.02
N ASP A 465 16.89 12.35 -4.98
CA ASP A 465 17.44 11.39 -5.94
C ASP A 465 16.48 10.21 -6.10
N PRO A 466 15.66 10.18 -7.14
CA PRO A 466 14.66 9.12 -7.34
C PRO A 466 15.25 7.70 -7.36
N PHE A 467 16.46 7.55 -7.90
CA PHE A 467 17.12 6.25 -7.95
C PHE A 467 17.52 5.75 -6.54
N GLU A 468 18.20 6.59 -5.76
CA GLU A 468 18.57 6.22 -4.38
C GLU A 468 17.35 6.10 -3.48
N GLY A 469 16.36 6.99 -3.65
CA GLY A 469 15.09 6.90 -2.91
C GLY A 469 14.28 5.64 -3.22
N GLY A 470 14.25 5.21 -4.48
CA GLY A 470 13.64 3.94 -4.87
C GLY A 470 14.37 2.72 -4.29
N LYS A 471 15.71 2.74 -4.28
CA LYS A 471 16.51 1.71 -3.59
C LYS A 471 16.21 1.67 -2.10
N GLN A 472 16.16 2.84 -1.46
CA GLN A 472 15.93 2.97 -0.02
C GLN A 472 14.56 2.41 0.38
N ALA A 473 13.49 2.70 -0.37
CA ALA A 473 12.16 2.21 -0.03
C ALA A 473 12.09 0.67 0.03
N ILE A 474 12.72 -0.01 -0.93
CA ILE A 474 12.84 -1.48 -0.93
C ILE A 474 13.73 -1.96 0.21
N ALA A 475 14.89 -1.32 0.41
CA ALA A 475 15.85 -1.71 1.44
C ALA A 475 15.27 -1.54 2.84
N GLU A 476 14.52 -0.48 3.10
CA GLU A 476 13.88 -0.23 4.39
C GLU A 476 12.80 -1.27 4.69
N ALA A 477 11.91 -1.57 3.74
CA ALA A 477 10.94 -2.63 3.91
C ALA A 477 11.61 -3.98 4.21
N TRP A 478 12.66 -4.31 3.48
CA TRP A 478 13.44 -5.53 3.70
C TRP A 478 14.11 -5.52 5.08
N ARG A 479 14.69 -4.39 5.51
CA ARG A 479 15.36 -4.19 6.80
C ARG A 479 14.40 -4.32 7.98
N ASN A 480 13.20 -3.72 7.89
CA ASN A 480 12.15 -3.81 8.90
C ASN A 480 11.69 -5.25 9.14
N LEU A 481 11.54 -6.03 8.07
CA LEU A 481 11.23 -7.46 8.18
C LEU A 481 12.36 -8.22 8.89
N CYS A 482 13.62 -7.91 8.57
CA CYS A 482 14.79 -8.51 9.25
C CYS A 482 14.85 -8.14 10.73
N ALA A 483 14.50 -6.89 11.08
CA ALA A 483 14.56 -6.39 12.47
C ALA A 483 13.64 -7.16 13.43
N VAL A 484 12.53 -7.72 12.92
CA VAL A 484 11.64 -8.59 13.73
C VAL A 484 12.01 -10.07 13.62
N GLY A 485 13.01 -10.45 12.83
CA GLY A 485 13.50 -11.82 12.67
C GLY A 485 12.87 -12.58 11.50
N ALA A 486 12.11 -11.91 10.65
CA ALA A 486 11.49 -12.54 9.49
C ALA A 486 12.47 -12.74 8.33
N THR A 487 12.25 -13.77 7.53
CA THR A 487 12.83 -13.90 6.20
C THR A 487 11.97 -13.10 5.23
N PRO A 488 12.47 -11.99 4.64
CA PRO A 488 11.74 -11.28 3.60
C PRO A 488 11.44 -12.21 2.41
N ILE A 489 10.22 -12.17 1.88
CA ILE A 489 9.78 -13.05 0.79
C ILE A 489 9.54 -12.26 -0.49
N ALA A 490 8.67 -11.26 -0.42
CA ALA A 490 8.25 -10.47 -1.56
C ALA A 490 7.59 -9.16 -1.11
N ALA A 491 7.45 -8.24 -2.05
CA ALA A 491 6.81 -6.96 -1.81
C ALA A 491 5.66 -6.70 -2.79
N THR A 492 4.83 -5.76 -2.43
CA THR A 492 3.87 -5.06 -3.28
C THR A 492 4.24 -3.58 -3.33
N ASP A 493 3.90 -2.88 -4.39
CA ASP A 493 4.15 -1.45 -4.50
C ASP A 493 2.87 -0.64 -4.74
N CYS A 494 2.91 0.64 -4.38
CA CYS A 494 1.92 1.62 -4.78
C CYS A 494 2.64 2.89 -5.23
N MET A 495 2.69 3.11 -6.54
CA MET A 495 3.49 4.13 -7.19
C MET A 495 2.70 5.44 -7.30
N ASN A 496 2.87 6.37 -6.34
CA ASN A 496 2.15 7.65 -6.32
C ASN A 496 3.03 8.77 -6.88
N PHE A 497 2.63 9.36 -8.01
CA PHE A 497 3.37 10.43 -8.69
C PHE A 497 2.41 11.48 -9.26
N GLY A 498 2.96 12.64 -9.64
CA GLY A 498 2.22 13.68 -10.32
C GLY A 498 1.84 13.33 -11.77
N ASN A 499 1.63 14.34 -12.59
CA ASN A 499 1.19 14.18 -13.98
C ASN A 499 2.30 13.57 -14.87
N PRO A 500 2.11 12.37 -15.46
CA PRO A 500 3.12 11.66 -16.25
C PRO A 500 3.41 12.34 -17.61
N GLN A 501 2.61 13.31 -18.01
CA GLN A 501 2.85 14.10 -19.23
C GLN A 501 3.95 15.16 -19.02
N ARG A 502 4.35 15.41 -17.78
CA ARG A 502 5.46 16.28 -17.43
C ARG A 502 6.76 15.48 -17.43
N PRO A 503 7.74 15.81 -18.31
CA PRO A 503 8.96 14.99 -18.45
C PRO A 503 9.78 14.83 -17.15
N GLU A 504 9.79 15.85 -16.29
CA GLU A 504 10.46 15.79 -14.99
C GLU A 504 9.78 14.82 -14.01
N ILE A 505 8.44 14.76 -14.00
CA ILE A 505 7.68 13.82 -13.17
C ILE A 505 7.87 12.39 -13.68
N MET A 506 7.82 12.20 -14.99
CA MET A 506 8.08 10.91 -15.59
C MET A 506 9.52 10.45 -15.33
N GLY A 507 10.48 11.37 -15.28
CA GLY A 507 11.87 11.10 -14.89
C GLY A 507 12.01 10.63 -13.44
N GLN A 508 11.23 11.21 -12.51
CA GLN A 508 11.16 10.73 -11.13
C GLN A 508 10.61 9.31 -11.06
N PHE A 509 9.53 9.02 -11.79
CA PHE A 509 8.94 7.68 -11.86
C PHE A 509 9.94 6.63 -12.38
N VAL A 510 10.59 6.93 -13.51
CA VAL A 510 11.61 6.03 -14.11
C VAL A 510 12.77 5.81 -13.15
N GLY A 511 13.30 6.87 -12.52
CA GLY A 511 14.39 6.76 -11.57
C GLY A 511 14.05 5.89 -10.37
N CYS A 512 12.86 6.07 -9.76
CA CYS A 512 12.40 5.22 -8.66
C CYS A 512 12.28 3.75 -9.08
N ILE A 513 11.67 3.47 -10.23
CA ILE A 513 11.53 2.09 -10.75
C ILE A 513 12.92 1.43 -10.95
N GLU A 514 13.88 2.15 -11.49
CA GLU A 514 15.23 1.61 -11.71
C GLU A 514 15.96 1.31 -10.39
N GLY A 515 15.84 2.20 -9.41
CA GLY A 515 16.40 1.98 -8.06
C GLY A 515 15.72 0.82 -7.35
N MET A 516 14.39 0.76 -7.36
CA MET A 516 13.61 -0.37 -6.82
C MET A 516 14.03 -1.70 -7.45
N ALA A 517 14.13 -1.74 -8.78
CA ALA A 517 14.52 -2.95 -9.51
C ALA A 517 15.93 -3.44 -9.14
N GLU A 518 16.89 -2.52 -8.92
CA GLU A 518 18.23 -2.88 -8.45
C GLU A 518 18.18 -3.50 -7.07
N ALA A 519 17.48 -2.85 -6.11
CA ALA A 519 17.35 -3.34 -4.75
C ALA A 519 16.63 -4.69 -4.67
N CYS A 520 15.53 -4.84 -5.41
CA CYS A 520 14.79 -6.11 -5.47
C CYS A 520 15.66 -7.28 -5.94
N ARG A 521 16.51 -7.06 -6.94
CA ARG A 521 17.45 -8.11 -7.43
C ARG A 521 18.53 -8.41 -6.42
N ALA A 522 19.11 -7.38 -5.79
CA ALA A 522 20.20 -7.55 -4.83
C ALA A 522 19.74 -8.23 -3.53
N LEU A 523 18.50 -8.01 -3.13
CA LEU A 523 17.93 -8.51 -1.88
C LEU A 523 17.04 -9.76 -2.07
N ASP A 524 16.89 -10.29 -3.29
CA ASP A 524 15.98 -11.38 -3.62
C ASP A 524 14.54 -11.11 -3.13
N PHE A 525 14.05 -9.89 -3.39
CA PHE A 525 12.80 -9.38 -2.86
C PHE A 525 11.89 -8.89 -4.01
N PRO A 526 11.22 -9.82 -4.73
CA PRO A 526 10.44 -9.50 -5.93
C PRO A 526 9.16 -8.74 -5.61
N ILE A 527 8.70 -7.93 -6.58
CA ILE A 527 7.39 -7.26 -6.56
C ILE A 527 6.36 -8.20 -7.18
N VAL A 528 5.42 -8.69 -6.38
CA VAL A 528 4.43 -9.69 -6.82
C VAL A 528 3.05 -9.13 -7.11
N SER A 529 2.80 -7.90 -6.69
CA SER A 529 1.57 -7.14 -6.96
C SER A 529 1.85 -5.65 -6.84
N GLY A 530 0.91 -4.80 -7.23
CA GLY A 530 1.06 -3.38 -7.06
C GLY A 530 -0.04 -2.57 -7.73
N ASN A 531 0.08 -1.24 -7.62
CA ASN A 531 -0.81 -0.25 -8.18
C ASN A 531 -0.03 0.99 -8.60
N VAL A 532 -0.52 1.71 -9.59
CA VAL A 532 0.03 3.00 -10.00
C VAL A 532 -1.03 4.08 -9.90
N SER A 533 -0.72 5.12 -9.15
CA SER A 533 -1.53 6.33 -8.99
C SER A 533 -0.77 7.52 -9.56
N LEU A 534 -1.18 8.00 -10.70
CA LEU A 534 -0.64 9.17 -11.37
C LEU A 534 -1.61 10.36 -11.28
N TYR A 535 -1.20 11.52 -11.79
CA TYR A 535 -1.97 12.77 -11.75
C TYR A 535 -2.25 13.28 -10.32
N ASN A 536 -1.43 12.90 -9.33
CA ASN A 536 -1.51 13.47 -7.99
C ASN A 536 -0.91 14.89 -8.00
N GLU A 537 -1.62 15.81 -8.63
CA GLU A 537 -1.27 17.23 -8.74
C GLU A 537 -2.48 18.11 -8.42
N THR A 538 -2.23 19.24 -7.80
CA THR A 538 -3.22 20.29 -7.60
C THR A 538 -2.94 21.44 -8.57
N LYS A 539 -3.93 21.81 -9.38
CA LYS A 539 -3.82 22.99 -10.26
C LYS A 539 -4.05 24.24 -9.44
N ASN A 540 -3.07 25.15 -9.52
CA ASN A 540 -3.16 26.49 -8.96
C ASN A 540 -3.99 27.41 -9.86
N GLU A 541 -4.49 28.53 -9.32
CA GLU A 541 -5.26 29.54 -10.07
C GLU A 541 -4.50 30.11 -11.29
N ASP A 542 -3.17 30.14 -11.23
CA ASP A 542 -2.31 30.63 -12.32
C ASP A 542 -2.05 29.58 -13.42
N GLY A 543 -2.67 28.39 -13.31
CA GLY A 543 -2.50 27.27 -14.25
C GLY A 543 -1.23 26.46 -14.04
N THR A 544 -0.41 26.77 -13.04
CA THR A 544 0.72 25.91 -12.63
C THR A 544 0.20 24.72 -11.82
N GLY A 545 0.89 23.57 -11.88
CA GLY A 545 0.57 22.39 -11.08
C GLY A 545 1.56 22.23 -9.92
N SER A 546 1.05 21.87 -8.73
CA SER A 546 1.85 21.42 -7.59
C SER A 546 1.72 19.92 -7.45
N ALA A 547 2.77 19.19 -7.83
CA ALA A 547 2.81 17.72 -7.66
C ALA A 547 3.13 17.34 -6.22
N ILE A 548 2.63 16.18 -5.80
CA ILE A 548 3.10 15.51 -4.58
C ILE A 548 4.60 15.16 -4.70
N LEU A 549 5.23 14.81 -3.59
CA LEU A 549 6.54 14.15 -3.65
C LEU A 549 6.42 12.80 -4.37
N PRO A 550 7.47 12.36 -5.11
CA PRO A 550 7.53 10.99 -5.61
C PRO A 550 7.42 10.01 -4.45
N THR A 551 6.36 9.19 -4.43
CA THR A 551 6.05 8.33 -3.28
C THR A 551 5.80 6.90 -3.74
N PRO A 552 6.85 6.12 -4.04
CA PRO A 552 6.74 4.68 -4.25
C PRO A 552 6.58 3.98 -2.90
N ALA A 553 5.34 3.85 -2.41
CA ALA A 553 5.07 3.13 -1.16
C ALA A 553 5.26 1.63 -1.37
N ILE A 554 6.00 0.98 -0.48
CA ILE A 554 6.33 -0.44 -0.54
C ILE A 554 5.63 -1.15 0.61
N GLY A 555 4.91 -2.23 0.29
CA GLY A 555 4.39 -3.17 1.28
C GLY A 555 5.26 -4.43 1.30
N GLY A 556 5.95 -4.70 2.40
CA GLY A 556 6.82 -5.86 2.55
C GLY A 556 6.16 -7.00 3.30
N VAL A 557 6.38 -8.25 2.84
CA VAL A 557 5.93 -9.47 3.52
C VAL A 557 7.09 -10.41 3.75
N GLY A 558 7.23 -10.89 4.99
CA GLY A 558 8.24 -11.87 5.40
C GLY A 558 7.64 -12.99 6.24
N LEU A 559 8.38 -14.07 6.40
CA LEU A 559 7.99 -15.27 7.16
C LEU A 559 8.86 -15.45 8.39
N ILE A 560 8.23 -15.70 9.53
CA ILE A 560 8.85 -16.17 10.77
C ILE A 560 8.41 -17.60 10.98
N GLU A 561 9.35 -18.53 11.10
CA GLU A 561 9.06 -19.97 11.29
C GLU A 561 8.55 -20.29 12.70
N ASP A 562 8.97 -19.54 13.70
CA ASP A 562 8.51 -19.63 15.09
C ASP A 562 8.27 -18.23 15.66
N TRP A 563 7.01 -17.81 15.71
CA TRP A 563 6.60 -16.49 16.14
C TRP A 563 7.10 -16.09 17.54
N ARG A 564 7.36 -17.06 18.42
CA ARG A 564 7.89 -16.85 19.79
C ARG A 564 9.31 -16.28 19.78
N LYS A 565 10.02 -16.40 18.67
CA LYS A 565 11.38 -15.90 18.48
C LYS A 565 11.45 -14.52 17.83
N SER A 566 10.30 -13.91 17.54
CA SER A 566 10.29 -12.55 16.99
C SER A 566 10.90 -11.53 17.97
N ALA A 567 11.66 -10.58 17.44
CA ALA A 567 12.21 -9.49 18.23
C ALA A 567 11.23 -8.32 18.38
N THR A 568 11.40 -7.52 19.41
CA THR A 568 10.67 -6.27 19.66
C THR A 568 11.63 -5.15 20.03
N ILE A 569 11.21 -3.89 19.83
CA ILE A 569 12.07 -2.72 20.00
C ILE A 569 12.39 -2.40 21.47
N GLY A 570 11.50 -2.66 22.43
CA GLY A 570 11.70 -2.24 23.82
C GLY A 570 12.86 -2.95 24.51
N PHE A 571 13.73 -2.21 25.21
CA PHE A 571 14.79 -2.77 26.06
C PHE A 571 14.21 -3.76 27.09
N LYS A 572 14.97 -4.77 27.47
CA LYS A 572 14.49 -5.81 28.40
C LYS A 572 15.11 -5.72 29.79
N ALA A 573 16.36 -5.23 29.90
CA ALA A 573 17.07 -5.13 31.15
C ALA A 573 17.94 -3.86 31.22
N SER A 574 18.18 -3.40 32.43
CA SER A 574 19.20 -2.36 32.69
C SER A 574 20.59 -3.02 32.75
N GLY A 575 21.57 -2.40 32.10
CA GLY A 575 22.93 -2.94 32.01
C GLY A 575 23.25 -3.70 30.74
N ASP A 576 22.26 -3.92 29.86
CA ASP A 576 22.50 -4.49 28.53
C ASP A 576 23.39 -3.57 27.70
N GLN A 577 24.29 -4.18 26.94
CA GLN A 577 25.13 -3.49 25.97
C GLN A 577 24.31 -3.10 24.76
N ILE A 578 24.47 -1.87 24.28
CA ILE A 578 23.86 -1.39 23.04
C ILE A 578 24.93 -1.49 21.94
N LEU A 579 24.57 -2.19 20.86
CA LEU A 579 25.44 -2.36 19.70
C LEU A 579 24.72 -1.79 18.47
N ILE A 580 25.47 -1.09 17.60
CA ILE A 580 24.99 -0.67 16.28
C ILE A 580 25.63 -1.57 15.23
N ILE A 581 24.81 -2.36 14.57
CA ILE A 581 25.21 -3.23 13.46
C ILE A 581 25.22 -2.38 12.18
N GLY A 582 26.26 -2.50 11.37
CA GLY A 582 26.45 -1.74 10.13
C GLY A 582 27.43 -0.58 10.24
N GLY A 583 27.80 -0.19 11.46
CA GLY A 583 28.79 0.86 11.74
C GLY A 583 28.16 2.18 12.19
N ASP A 584 29.03 3.20 12.34
CA ASP A 584 28.61 4.54 12.73
C ASP A 584 27.70 5.18 11.66
N CYS A 585 26.86 6.12 12.09
CA CYS A 585 26.09 6.99 11.22
C CYS A 585 26.79 8.34 11.07
N ALA A 586 26.68 8.95 9.90
CA ALA A 586 27.30 10.23 9.59
C ALA A 586 26.54 11.06 8.54
N HIS A 587 25.58 10.47 7.83
CA HIS A 587 24.91 11.09 6.69
C HIS A 587 23.74 11.96 7.14
N LEU A 588 23.87 13.27 6.97
CA LEU A 588 22.85 14.25 7.37
C LEU A 588 22.04 14.83 6.19
N GLY A 589 22.44 14.59 4.93
CA GLY A 589 21.70 15.07 3.76
C GLY A 589 20.27 14.53 3.77
N GLN A 590 19.28 15.41 3.55
CA GLN A 590 17.84 15.09 3.61
C GLN A 590 17.35 14.57 4.97
N SER A 591 18.13 14.69 6.07
CA SER A 591 17.72 14.17 7.39
C SER A 591 16.58 15.00 8.01
N LEU A 592 15.78 14.36 8.85
CA LEU A 592 14.77 15.04 9.66
C LEU A 592 15.41 16.04 10.63
N TRP A 593 16.62 15.78 11.11
CA TRP A 593 17.31 16.74 11.97
C TRP A 593 17.59 18.07 11.25
N LEU A 594 18.05 18.04 9.98
CA LEU A 594 18.21 19.26 9.18
C LEU A 594 16.89 19.96 8.96
N ARG A 595 15.83 19.21 8.62
CA ARG A 595 14.51 19.78 8.36
C ARG A 595 13.92 20.42 9.62
N GLU A 596 13.85 19.68 10.70
CA GLU A 596 13.13 20.11 11.89
C GLU A 596 13.95 21.10 12.75
N CYS A 597 15.27 20.94 12.84
CA CYS A 597 16.09 21.79 13.68
C CYS A 597 16.66 23.01 12.95
N HIS A 598 16.85 22.92 11.62
CA HIS A 598 17.52 23.95 10.84
C HIS A 598 16.75 24.47 9.63
N ASP A 599 15.51 24.01 9.41
CA ASP A 599 14.63 24.39 8.30
C ASP A 599 15.32 24.17 6.91
N ARG A 600 16.00 23.00 6.77
CA ARG A 600 16.77 22.64 5.58
C ARG A 600 16.39 21.24 5.08
N GLU A 601 16.12 21.14 3.78
CA GLU A 601 15.95 19.89 3.06
C GLU A 601 16.88 19.89 1.83
N ASP A 602 18.18 19.76 2.05
CA ASP A 602 19.21 19.80 1.03
C ASP A 602 20.25 18.68 1.18
N GLY A 603 21.15 18.59 0.22
CA GLY A 603 22.12 17.51 0.10
C GLY A 603 21.56 16.24 -0.52
N PRO A 604 22.43 15.27 -0.85
CA PRO A 604 21.98 13.96 -1.35
C PRO A 604 21.32 13.14 -0.23
N PRO A 605 20.39 12.23 -0.59
CA PRO A 605 19.91 11.24 0.37
C PRO A 605 21.02 10.26 0.76
N PRO A 606 20.88 9.52 1.87
CA PRO A 606 21.90 8.53 2.25
C PRO A 606 22.02 7.46 1.16
N PRO A 607 23.24 7.10 0.74
CA PRO A 607 23.45 6.05 -0.24
C PRO A 607 23.09 4.68 0.34
N VAL A 608 22.53 3.82 -0.50
CA VAL A 608 22.17 2.45 -0.14
C VAL A 608 23.20 1.47 -0.69
N ASP A 609 24.01 0.90 0.19
CA ASP A 609 24.90 -0.23 -0.12
C ASP A 609 24.13 -1.54 0.08
N LEU A 610 23.61 -2.09 -1.00
CA LEU A 610 22.75 -3.27 -0.98
C LEU A 610 23.47 -4.55 -0.52
N GLU A 611 24.78 -4.66 -0.71
CA GLU A 611 25.57 -5.79 -0.21
C GLU A 611 25.69 -5.73 1.32
N SER A 612 25.99 -4.55 1.85
CA SER A 612 26.02 -4.31 3.28
C SER A 612 24.64 -4.45 3.93
N GLU A 613 23.57 -3.94 3.26
CA GLU A 613 22.19 -4.09 3.69
C GLU A 613 21.83 -5.57 3.90
N ARG A 614 22.08 -6.39 2.88
CA ARG A 614 21.83 -7.82 2.91
C ARG A 614 22.62 -8.53 4.00
N ARG A 615 23.94 -8.31 4.03
CA ARG A 615 24.84 -8.95 5.02
C ARG A 615 24.46 -8.62 6.46
N ASN A 616 24.14 -7.36 6.74
CA ASN A 616 23.77 -6.91 8.06
C ASN A 616 22.42 -7.46 8.51
N GLY A 617 21.41 -7.42 7.63
CA GLY A 617 20.08 -7.96 7.94
C GLY A 617 20.06 -9.49 8.13
N GLU A 618 20.78 -10.23 7.29
CA GLU A 618 20.95 -11.69 7.47
C GLU A 618 21.62 -12.00 8.82
N PHE A 619 22.63 -11.22 9.21
CA PHE A 619 23.28 -11.37 10.49
C PHE A 619 22.34 -11.09 11.67
N VAL A 620 21.59 -9.99 11.62
CA VAL A 620 20.60 -9.63 12.67
C VAL A 620 19.53 -10.73 12.80
N ARG A 621 18.98 -11.22 11.70
CA ARG A 621 18.01 -12.33 11.72
C ARG A 621 18.57 -13.58 12.40
N GLU A 622 19.82 -13.92 12.14
CA GLU A 622 20.47 -15.07 12.80
C GLU A 622 20.62 -14.83 14.30
N LEU A 623 21.01 -13.64 14.71
CA LEU A 623 21.12 -13.28 16.13
C LEU A 623 19.77 -13.43 16.85
N ILE A 624 18.68 -12.95 16.21
CA ILE A 624 17.31 -13.10 16.71
C ILE A 624 16.92 -14.59 16.82
N GLY A 625 17.11 -15.35 15.75
CA GLY A 625 16.76 -16.77 15.69
C GLY A 625 17.46 -17.61 16.76
N ARG A 626 18.70 -17.22 17.13
CA ARG A 626 19.51 -17.83 18.21
C ARG A 626 19.24 -17.21 19.59
N GLN A 627 18.39 -16.19 19.69
CA GLN A 627 18.06 -15.47 20.92
C GLN A 627 19.30 -14.87 21.63
N LEU A 628 20.24 -14.35 20.85
CA LEU A 628 21.47 -13.67 21.34
C LEU A 628 21.25 -12.18 21.61
N VAL A 629 20.14 -11.61 21.13
CA VAL A 629 19.77 -10.21 21.32
C VAL A 629 18.49 -10.13 22.15
N THR A 630 18.37 -9.07 22.95
CA THR A 630 17.22 -8.85 23.84
C THR A 630 16.20 -7.90 23.22
N ALA A 631 16.66 -6.91 22.43
CA ALA A 631 15.82 -6.02 21.64
C ALA A 631 16.51 -5.67 20.32
N VAL A 632 15.73 -5.36 19.30
CA VAL A 632 16.22 -4.96 17.97
C VAL A 632 15.35 -3.83 17.45
N HIS A 633 15.96 -2.85 16.78
CA HIS A 633 15.30 -1.79 16.03
C HIS A 633 16.16 -1.40 14.82
N ASP A 634 15.56 -1.06 13.69
CA ASP A 634 16.32 -0.50 12.58
C ASP A 634 16.71 0.96 12.85
N VAL A 635 17.62 1.51 12.05
CA VAL A 635 17.93 2.94 12.05
C VAL A 635 17.40 3.54 10.76
N ALA A 636 16.44 4.44 10.88
CA ALA A 636 15.78 5.13 9.77
C ALA A 636 15.70 6.65 10.06
N ASP A 637 14.51 7.23 9.90
CA ASP A 637 14.23 8.64 10.12
C ASP A 637 14.69 9.15 11.50
N GLY A 638 15.50 10.21 11.49
CA GLY A 638 16.05 10.83 12.71
C GLY A 638 17.28 10.15 13.30
N GLY A 639 17.73 9.04 12.72
CA GLY A 639 19.01 8.39 13.04
C GLY A 639 19.05 7.60 14.36
N PRO A 640 20.26 7.17 14.80
CA PRO A 640 20.42 6.23 15.91
C PRO A 640 19.88 6.72 17.24
N LEU A 641 19.97 8.01 17.52
CA LEU A 641 19.52 8.54 18.81
C LEU A 641 17.98 8.55 18.91
N VAL A 642 17.27 8.76 17.78
CA VAL A 642 15.82 8.60 17.71
C VAL A 642 15.45 7.14 17.91
N ALA A 643 16.05 6.21 17.16
CA ALA A 643 15.81 4.77 17.32
C ALA A 643 16.01 4.29 18.77
N LEU A 644 17.11 4.67 19.40
CA LEU A 644 17.39 4.37 20.82
C LEU A 644 16.34 4.97 21.76
N THR A 645 15.84 6.17 21.44
CA THR A 645 14.81 6.84 22.23
C THR A 645 13.47 6.11 22.13
N GLU A 646 13.09 5.64 20.95
CA GLU A 646 11.88 4.84 20.76
C GLU A 646 11.97 3.51 21.51
N MET A 647 13.12 2.84 21.47
CA MET A 647 13.39 1.64 22.29
C MET A 647 13.26 1.90 23.80
N ALA A 648 13.77 3.04 24.25
CA ALA A 648 13.67 3.47 25.66
C ALA A 648 12.22 3.82 26.06
N LEU A 649 11.51 4.53 25.20
CA LEU A 649 10.08 4.87 25.45
C LEU A 649 9.18 3.63 25.47
N ALA A 650 9.46 2.64 24.61
CA ALA A 650 8.73 1.38 24.58
C ALA A 650 8.90 0.54 25.86
N SER A 651 10.05 0.65 26.53
CA SER A 651 10.37 -0.14 27.72
C SER A 651 10.29 0.61 29.04
N GLY A 652 10.44 1.95 29.02
CA GLY A 652 10.65 2.76 30.21
C GLY A 652 12.06 2.66 30.82
N ILE A 653 13.01 2.06 30.10
CA ILE A 653 14.42 1.94 30.52
C ILE A 653 15.23 2.97 29.72
N GLY A 654 15.98 3.84 30.42
CA GLY A 654 16.87 4.81 29.81
C GLY A 654 18.19 4.20 29.33
N PHE A 655 19.12 5.05 28.86
CA PHE A 655 20.40 4.61 28.34
C PHE A 655 21.47 5.70 28.43
N VAL A 656 22.71 5.28 28.25
CA VAL A 656 23.89 6.15 28.16
C VAL A 656 24.52 5.92 26.79
N PRO A 657 24.36 6.84 25.81
CA PRO A 657 25.03 6.73 24.51
C PRO A 657 26.51 7.07 24.61
N TYR A 658 27.35 6.45 23.77
CA TYR A 658 28.79 6.73 23.71
C TYR A 658 29.18 7.82 22.72
N ALA A 659 28.35 8.13 21.75
CA ALA A 659 28.55 9.22 20.80
C ALA A 659 27.38 10.22 20.89
N ALA A 660 27.67 11.49 20.73
CA ALA A 660 26.73 12.58 20.91
C ALA A 660 27.12 13.85 20.13
N ASP A 661 27.52 13.71 18.87
CA ASP A 661 27.61 14.81 17.91
C ASP A 661 26.48 14.66 16.87
N PRO A 662 26.07 15.72 16.16
CA PRO A 662 24.93 15.62 15.23
C PRO A 662 25.05 14.51 14.20
N PRO A 663 26.17 14.28 13.50
CA PRO A 663 26.30 13.19 12.56
C PRO A 663 26.07 11.80 13.18
N SER A 664 26.70 11.50 14.31
CA SER A 664 26.59 10.21 14.99
C SER A 664 25.22 10.01 15.69
N ALA A 665 24.54 11.10 16.06
CA ALA A 665 23.26 11.07 16.73
C ALA A 665 22.09 10.97 15.74
N PHE A 666 22.13 11.75 14.66
CA PHE A 666 20.99 12.00 13.77
C PHE A 666 21.27 11.64 12.30
N GLY A 667 22.41 11.03 11.98
CA GLY A 667 22.71 10.53 10.64
C GLY A 667 21.77 9.39 10.25
N GLU A 668 21.17 9.48 9.05
CA GLU A 668 20.18 8.53 8.54
C GLU A 668 20.81 7.49 7.59
N ASP A 669 22.02 7.03 7.91
CA ASP A 669 22.73 6.02 7.13
C ASP A 669 21.94 4.72 7.05
N GLN A 670 21.91 4.11 5.87
CA GLN A 670 21.13 2.91 5.58
C GLN A 670 21.85 1.62 6.02
N GLY A 671 21.11 0.52 6.14
CA GLY A 671 21.67 -0.78 6.53
C GLY A 671 22.15 -0.86 7.98
N ARG A 672 21.52 -0.11 8.88
CA ARG A 672 21.88 -0.02 10.30
C ARG A 672 20.79 -0.60 11.19
N TYR A 673 21.21 -1.30 12.27
CA TYR A 673 20.32 -1.81 13.30
C TYR A 673 20.89 -1.49 14.68
N VAL A 674 20.04 -1.13 15.62
CA VAL A 674 20.36 -1.10 17.04
C VAL A 674 19.93 -2.44 17.63
N VAL A 675 20.86 -3.12 18.32
CA VAL A 675 20.56 -4.34 19.07
C VAL A 675 21.06 -4.22 20.50
N THR A 676 20.36 -4.87 21.43
CA THR A 676 20.81 -4.98 22.83
C THR A 676 21.10 -6.42 23.21
N ALA A 677 22.08 -6.62 24.07
CA ALA A 677 22.50 -7.94 24.52
C ALA A 677 23.17 -7.89 25.90
N GLY A 678 23.18 -8.99 26.62
CA GLY A 678 24.02 -9.17 27.79
C GLY A 678 25.51 -9.05 27.43
N SER A 679 26.39 -8.82 28.43
CA SER A 679 27.82 -8.57 28.18
C SER A 679 28.52 -9.73 27.48
N ASP A 680 28.20 -10.96 27.80
CA ASP A 680 28.82 -12.16 27.19
C ASP A 680 28.35 -12.35 25.75
N GLU A 681 27.04 -12.20 25.51
CA GLU A 681 26.45 -12.25 24.17
C GLU A 681 26.96 -11.10 23.29
N ALA A 682 27.09 -9.88 23.83
CA ALA A 682 27.66 -8.74 23.11
C ALA A 682 29.12 -8.97 22.67
N ALA A 683 29.91 -9.63 23.50
CA ALA A 683 31.28 -10.04 23.14
C ALA A 683 31.28 -11.12 22.04
N MET A 684 30.36 -12.06 22.08
CA MET A 684 30.17 -13.07 21.05
C MET A 684 29.75 -12.44 19.73
N ILE A 685 28.76 -11.55 19.76
CA ILE A 685 28.24 -10.84 18.57
C ILE A 685 29.39 -10.08 17.86
N ARG A 686 30.20 -9.32 18.61
CA ARG A 686 31.32 -8.59 18.01
C ARG A 686 32.36 -9.52 17.35
N ARG A 687 32.67 -10.66 17.95
CA ARG A 687 33.61 -11.63 17.39
C ARG A 687 33.06 -12.23 16.10
N GLU A 688 31.81 -12.71 16.12
CA GLU A 688 31.17 -13.33 14.95
C GLU A 688 30.95 -12.33 13.80
N ALA A 689 30.62 -11.08 14.13
CA ALA A 689 30.49 -10.00 13.16
C ALA A 689 31.84 -9.76 12.42
N ALA A 690 32.94 -9.69 13.17
CA ALA A 690 34.27 -9.51 12.59
C ALA A 690 34.67 -10.65 11.64
N GLU A 691 34.31 -11.90 11.98
CA GLU A 691 34.52 -13.08 11.11
C GLU A 691 33.74 -13.02 9.81
N ARG A 692 32.59 -12.31 9.78
CA ARG A 692 31.68 -12.19 8.63
C ARG A 692 31.82 -10.86 7.89
N GLY A 693 32.72 -10.00 8.30
CA GLY A 693 32.88 -8.66 7.71
C GLY A 693 31.70 -7.73 7.99
N VAL A 694 30.97 -7.96 9.09
CA VAL A 694 29.93 -7.06 9.59
C VAL A 694 30.59 -6.07 10.57
N THR A 695 30.39 -4.79 10.31
CA THR A 695 30.85 -3.74 11.23
C THR A 695 29.89 -3.65 12.42
N VAL A 696 30.45 -3.65 13.64
CA VAL A 696 29.68 -3.46 14.87
C VAL A 696 30.38 -2.42 15.72
N VAL A 697 29.66 -1.37 16.10
CA VAL A 697 30.17 -0.34 17.01
C VAL A 697 29.42 -0.38 18.33
N GLN A 698 30.05 0.12 19.37
CA GLN A 698 29.44 0.22 20.69
C GLN A 698 28.60 1.48 20.76
N GLY A 699 27.26 1.33 20.86
CA GLY A 699 26.33 2.44 20.96
C GLY A 699 26.12 3.00 22.37
N GLY A 700 26.44 2.19 23.40
CA GLY A 700 26.24 2.58 24.81
C GLY A 700 25.80 1.40 25.69
N TYR A 701 25.01 1.69 26.70
CA TYR A 701 24.40 0.70 27.58
C TYR A 701 23.05 1.20 28.17
N THR A 702 22.16 0.31 28.47
CA THR A 702 20.86 0.62 29.07
C THR A 702 20.99 0.94 30.54
N SER A 703 20.32 1.99 31.03
CA SER A 703 20.42 2.40 32.45
C SER A 703 19.35 3.41 32.85
N GLY A 704 18.75 3.19 34.01
CA GLY A 704 17.86 4.17 34.65
C GLY A 704 16.63 4.56 33.86
N THR A 705 16.21 5.83 34.00
CA THR A 705 15.01 6.41 33.40
C THR A 705 15.30 7.72 32.65
N HIS A 706 16.55 7.95 32.29
CA HIS A 706 17.02 9.13 31.58
C HIS A 706 17.92 8.70 30.43
N ILE A 707 18.06 9.55 29.43
CA ILE A 707 19.17 9.52 28.49
C ILE A 707 20.25 10.42 29.08
N ASN A 708 21.40 9.85 29.43
CA ASN A 708 22.50 10.57 30.07
C ASN A 708 23.68 10.65 29.10
N PHE A 709 24.05 11.85 28.70
CA PHE A 709 25.16 12.11 27.79
C PHE A 709 26.47 12.44 28.58
N ASP A 710 27.61 12.03 28.06
CA ASP A 710 28.92 12.20 28.69
C ASP A 710 29.26 13.67 29.03
N LYS A 711 28.70 14.64 28.33
CA LYS A 711 28.92 16.09 28.57
C LYS A 711 28.04 16.69 29.66
N GLY A 712 27.35 15.85 30.44
CA GLY A 712 26.53 16.29 31.56
C GLY A 712 25.10 16.71 31.15
N TRP A 713 24.68 16.47 29.91
CA TRP A 713 23.28 16.61 29.50
C TRP A 713 22.50 15.39 29.93
N SER A 714 21.27 15.64 30.34
CA SER A 714 20.34 14.55 30.71
C SER A 714 18.94 14.92 30.29
N VAL A 715 18.25 14.00 29.65
CA VAL A 715 16.84 14.14 29.25
C VAL A 715 16.03 13.02 29.89
N SER A 716 14.96 13.35 30.59
CA SER A 716 14.11 12.34 31.22
C SER A 716 13.21 11.65 30.18
N LEU A 717 12.94 10.35 30.36
CA LEU A 717 11.97 9.63 29.52
C LEU A 717 10.57 10.21 29.66
N ASP A 718 10.23 10.83 30.79
CA ASP A 718 8.92 11.48 30.96
C ASP A 718 8.78 12.74 30.11
N ASP A 719 9.85 13.55 29.94
CA ASP A 719 9.85 14.71 29.04
C ASP A 719 9.76 14.26 27.59
N LEU A 720 10.54 13.24 27.20
CA LEU A 720 10.50 12.65 25.87
C LEU A 720 9.15 12.04 25.55
N ARG A 721 8.52 11.35 26.50
CA ARG A 721 7.18 10.78 26.31
C ARG A 721 6.14 11.88 26.11
N ARG A 722 6.19 12.96 26.90
CA ARG A 722 5.29 14.12 26.72
C ARG A 722 5.47 14.79 25.36
N ALA A 723 6.70 14.90 24.89
CA ALA A 723 7.01 15.44 23.58
C ALA A 723 6.46 14.52 22.46
N HIS A 724 6.82 13.26 22.51
CA HIS A 724 6.47 12.24 21.53
C HIS A 724 4.96 11.95 21.44
N GLU A 725 4.26 11.77 22.56
CA GLU A 725 2.82 11.47 22.58
C GLU A 725 1.95 12.73 22.49
N GLY A 726 2.53 13.94 22.54
CA GLY A 726 1.77 15.19 22.63
C GLY A 726 1.28 15.76 21.32
N PHE A 727 1.82 15.35 20.18
CA PHE A 727 1.52 15.97 18.88
C PHE A 727 0.05 15.78 18.46
N PHE A 728 -0.40 14.55 18.27
CA PHE A 728 -1.76 14.28 17.82
C PHE A 728 -2.86 14.77 18.80
N PRO A 729 -2.74 14.60 20.13
CA PRO A 729 -3.70 15.20 21.05
C PRO A 729 -3.79 16.73 20.95
N ARG A 730 -2.70 17.42 20.67
CA ARG A 730 -2.74 18.88 20.41
C ARG A 730 -3.38 19.21 19.07
N LEU A 731 -3.01 18.48 18.01
CA LEU A 731 -3.54 18.71 16.65
C LEU A 731 -5.02 18.42 16.57
N MET A 732 -5.44 17.28 17.11
CA MET A 732 -6.81 16.78 16.95
C MET A 732 -7.77 17.29 18.05
N GLY A 733 -7.26 17.66 19.23
CA GLY A 733 -8.03 18.11 20.37
C GLY A 733 -8.77 16.98 21.11
N PRO A 734 -9.34 17.26 22.31
CA PRO A 734 -9.93 16.23 23.16
C PRO A 734 -11.21 15.57 22.62
N ASN A 735 -11.85 16.13 21.59
CA ASN A 735 -13.13 15.66 21.03
C ASN A 735 -13.04 15.23 19.56
N ALA A 736 -11.86 15.17 18.97
CA ALA A 736 -11.71 14.89 17.53
C ALA A 736 -12.02 13.43 17.16
N ALA A 737 -12.02 12.51 18.12
CA ALA A 737 -12.40 11.11 17.91
C ALA A 737 -13.92 10.85 17.88
N LEU A 738 -14.75 11.89 18.09
CA LEU A 738 -16.21 11.78 18.20
C LEU A 738 -16.97 12.67 17.18
N ALA A 739 -16.28 13.32 16.25
CA ALA A 739 -16.92 14.21 15.26
C ALA A 739 -17.07 13.55 13.89
#